data_b3eb539ce4aeb0fbc35cf8046d60ee11
#
_entry.id   b3eb539ce4aeb0fbc35cf8046d60ee11
#
_cell.length_a   1.000
_cell.length_b   1.000
_cell.length_c   1.000
_cell.angle_alpha   90.00
_cell.angle_beta   90.00
_cell.angle_gamma   90.00
#
_symmetry.space_group_name_H-M   'P 1'
#
loop_
_entity.id
_entity.type
_entity.pdbx_description
1 polymer ?
#
loop_
_entity_poly.entity_id
_entity_poly.type
_entity_poly.pdbx_seq_one_letter_code
_entity_poly.pdbx_strand_id
1 'polypeptide(L)'
;ITTGAAQGYSSYGNQIGLATGQVTELYDQGYVAKRMEIGAVVGASPKENVVREVPTPDDVIVLLGGRTGRDGCGGATGSSKAHTEESIETCGAEVQKGNAPTERKIQRLFRNPVVSKMIKRCNDFGAGGVCVAIGELADGLTIDLDKVTKKYEGLDGTELAISESQERMAVVLDKKDVDKFIAESLKENLEATAVAVVTEEPRLVMNWRGDTIVDVSREFLNTNGVTQEADAFITVPDADDCYRNNVPKALEGKSVKDAFKDNLSRLEVCSQIGLAERFDASIGSATVIMPFGGKTQLTPQEAMAAKIPVLKGETDDASAMSFGYIPGTSRWSPFHGSAYAVVESTSKLLAIGANPLTARLTFQEYFERLHDKPERWGKPAAALLGAMEAQIKLGLPSIGGKDSMSGSFEDLDVPPTLVSFAVAMTKASKTISSEFKKSGSNVIYVPVSENKETLMPDWDKLVEMYKAVYALFDNGQVLSASVVKEGGCAGSVAKACFGNMLGFEFKPDYTYTMEELFAPKAGSLILELKDGATLSEDVLHYTLGTTNESSKITVNGESLELKDLIEAWTSPLEKVFPTKAEVPEITVDAPLYTERNTHSPAIKVAKPKVFIPCFPGTNCEIDTKRAFEKAGADVEVLIVKNLKPSDIEETIEAMEKAIKSSQILMFPGGFSGGDEPDGSGKFIATTFRNPVISEAVNDLLKNRDGLALGICNGFQALIKLGLVPNGEIVEIKENDPTLTFNTIGRHISHMAYTRVTSTKSPWFSSVNAGDVFAVPVSHGEGRFVATDETVKKLIENGQVATQYVDLNGNPSQDIQFNLNGSVCAIEGITSPDGRVLGKMGHCERKGANLYANVPFEKDMQIFESGVKYFK
;
A
#
# COMPACT_ATOMS: atom_id res chain seq x y z
N ILE A 1 13.27 11.21 -12.78
CA ILE A 1 13.62 10.02 -11.98
C ILE A 1 12.54 9.81 -10.92
N THR A 2 12.34 10.76 -10.00
CA THR A 2 11.40 10.65 -8.86
C THR A 2 9.97 10.25 -9.29
N THR A 3 9.41 10.90 -10.31
CA THR A 3 8.07 10.58 -10.81
C THR A 3 7.99 9.18 -11.43
N GLY A 4 9.02 8.80 -12.21
CA GLY A 4 9.09 7.46 -12.81
C GLY A 4 9.27 6.34 -11.77
N ALA A 5 10.07 6.60 -10.73
CA ALA A 5 10.25 5.68 -9.61
C ALA A 5 8.91 5.48 -8.85
N ALA A 6 8.22 6.56 -8.52
CA ALA A 6 6.91 6.50 -7.87
C ALA A 6 5.88 5.75 -8.72
N GLN A 7 5.87 5.96 -10.04
CA GLN A 7 4.98 5.27 -10.97
C GLN A 7 5.29 3.76 -11.03
N GLY A 8 6.54 3.37 -11.18
CA GLY A 8 6.94 1.96 -11.24
C GLY A 8 6.60 1.23 -9.94
N TYR A 9 6.92 1.83 -8.80
CA TYR A 9 6.69 1.22 -7.49
C TYR A 9 5.19 1.10 -7.16
N SER A 10 4.40 2.16 -7.43
CA SER A 10 2.95 2.13 -7.22
C SER A 10 2.25 1.16 -8.18
N SER A 11 2.60 1.18 -9.45
CA SER A 11 2.02 0.28 -10.45
C SER A 11 2.24 -1.19 -10.08
N TYR A 12 3.45 -1.55 -9.65
CA TYR A 12 3.76 -2.90 -9.19
C TYR A 12 2.90 -3.29 -7.98
N GLY A 13 2.92 -2.50 -6.90
CA GLY A 13 2.15 -2.76 -5.68
C GLY A 13 0.64 -2.83 -5.91
N ASN A 14 0.11 -1.91 -6.73
CA ASN A 14 -1.31 -1.87 -7.05
C ASN A 14 -1.76 -3.12 -7.84
N GLN A 15 -0.96 -3.58 -8.81
CA GLN A 15 -1.28 -4.76 -9.62
C GLN A 15 -1.21 -6.06 -8.82
N ILE A 16 -0.24 -6.23 -7.92
CA ILE A 16 -0.23 -7.42 -7.06
C ILE A 16 -1.37 -7.41 -6.04
N GLY A 17 -1.98 -6.26 -5.79
CA GLY A 17 -3.08 -6.12 -4.84
C GLY A 17 -2.60 -6.15 -3.40
N LEU A 18 -1.53 -5.39 -3.10
CA LEU A 18 -0.98 -5.18 -1.77
C LEU A 18 -1.35 -3.78 -1.28
N ALA A 19 -2.08 -3.69 -0.18
CA ALA A 19 -2.44 -2.40 0.39
C ALA A 19 -1.20 -1.67 0.92
N THR A 20 -1.04 -0.41 0.51
CA THR A 20 0.06 0.45 0.93
C THR A 20 -0.44 1.50 1.90
N GLY A 21 -0.23 1.28 3.18
CA GLY A 21 -0.76 2.14 4.24
C GLY A 21 0.05 3.41 4.50
N GLN A 22 1.29 3.48 4.04
CA GLN A 22 2.15 4.66 4.22
C GLN A 22 3.17 4.76 3.10
N VAL A 23 3.33 5.94 2.53
CA VAL A 23 4.36 6.28 1.54
C VAL A 23 4.95 7.63 1.90
N THR A 24 6.27 7.70 1.99
CA THR A 24 6.97 8.95 2.36
C THR A 24 8.32 9.02 1.66
N GLU A 25 8.66 10.18 1.11
CA GLU A 25 10.02 10.52 0.70
C GLU A 25 10.69 11.39 1.77
N LEU A 26 11.95 11.11 2.04
CA LEU A 26 12.82 11.92 2.89
C LEU A 26 13.89 12.55 2.02
N TYR A 27 14.09 13.86 2.19
CA TYR A 27 14.95 14.65 1.33
C TYR A 27 16.24 15.04 2.02
N ASP A 28 17.35 14.86 1.33
CA ASP A 28 18.68 15.31 1.71
C ASP A 28 19.55 15.49 0.46
N GLN A 29 20.45 16.45 0.47
CA GLN A 29 21.35 16.73 -0.65
C GLN A 29 22.16 15.51 -1.07
N GLY A 30 22.54 14.66 -0.14
CA GLY A 30 23.35 13.46 -0.41
C GLY A 30 22.58 12.40 -1.21
N TYR A 31 21.24 12.43 -1.22
CA TYR A 31 20.44 11.46 -1.99
C TYR A 31 20.24 11.85 -3.46
N VAL A 32 20.68 13.02 -3.89
CA VAL A 32 20.45 13.53 -5.26
C VAL A 32 20.99 12.57 -6.30
N ALA A 33 22.17 12.00 -6.10
CA ALA A 33 22.81 11.09 -7.04
C ALA A 33 22.61 9.60 -6.68
N LYS A 34 22.36 9.29 -5.40
CA LYS A 34 22.23 7.93 -4.87
C LYS A 34 20.97 7.80 -4.03
N ARG A 35 19.85 7.73 -4.72
CA ARG A 35 18.54 7.50 -4.11
C ARG A 35 18.44 6.09 -3.55
N MET A 36 17.84 5.93 -2.38
CA MET A 36 17.44 4.66 -1.80
C MET A 36 15.90 4.54 -1.80
N GLU A 37 15.40 3.40 -2.18
CA GLU A 37 13.98 3.04 -2.08
C GLU A 37 13.86 1.78 -1.24
N ILE A 38 13.02 1.83 -0.23
CA ILE A 38 12.79 0.73 0.70
C ILE A 38 11.30 0.52 0.93
N GLY A 39 10.92 -0.73 1.19
CA GLY A 39 9.57 -1.09 1.60
C GLY A 39 9.63 -2.05 2.77
N ALA A 40 8.70 -1.89 3.71
CA ALA A 40 8.45 -2.86 4.75
C ALA A 40 7.06 -3.46 4.54
N VAL A 41 6.95 -4.77 4.62
CA VAL A 41 5.72 -5.53 4.38
C VAL A 41 5.38 -6.36 5.62
N VAL A 42 4.12 -6.31 6.02
CA VAL A 42 3.57 -7.16 7.09
C VAL A 42 2.66 -8.20 6.48
N GLY A 43 2.93 -9.46 6.74
CA GLY A 43 2.09 -10.59 6.39
C GLY A 43 1.68 -11.39 7.61
N ALA A 44 0.62 -12.18 7.48
CA ALA A 44 0.18 -13.09 8.52
C ALA A 44 -0.29 -14.43 7.93
N SER A 45 0.00 -15.50 8.65
CA SER A 45 -0.45 -16.85 8.29
C SER A 45 -0.98 -17.55 9.55
N PRO A 46 -1.99 -18.44 9.44
CA PRO A 46 -2.37 -19.31 10.53
C PRO A 46 -1.17 -20.14 11.02
N LYS A 47 -0.99 -20.21 12.34
CA LYS A 47 0.17 -20.89 12.95
C LYS A 47 0.30 -22.34 12.48
N GLU A 48 -0.81 -23.03 12.29
CA GLU A 48 -0.86 -24.41 11.80
C GLU A 48 -0.43 -24.59 10.33
N ASN A 49 -0.27 -23.50 9.58
CA ASN A 49 0.22 -23.52 8.20
C ASN A 49 1.72 -23.20 8.12
N VAL A 50 2.35 -22.84 9.23
CA VAL A 50 3.78 -22.52 9.28
C VAL A 50 4.56 -23.81 9.46
N VAL A 51 5.28 -24.23 8.43
CA VAL A 51 6.18 -25.41 8.43
C VAL A 51 7.62 -24.90 8.51
N ARG A 52 8.43 -25.54 9.36
CA ARG A 52 9.87 -25.27 9.51
C ARG A 52 10.61 -26.59 9.66
N GLU A 53 10.69 -27.33 8.58
CA GLU A 53 11.37 -28.61 8.53
C GLU A 53 12.74 -28.45 7.89
N VAL A 54 13.71 -29.25 8.36
CA VAL A 54 15.02 -29.31 7.72
C VAL A 54 14.89 -30.22 6.50
N PRO A 55 15.36 -29.79 5.32
CA PRO A 55 15.38 -30.63 4.13
C PRO A 55 16.23 -31.90 4.35
N THR A 56 15.77 -33.00 3.78
CA THR A 56 16.42 -34.32 3.89
C THR A 56 16.79 -34.85 2.50
N PRO A 57 17.78 -35.75 2.39
CA PRO A 57 18.11 -36.38 1.12
C PRO A 57 16.85 -36.94 0.42
N ASP A 58 16.82 -36.85 -0.90
CA ASP A 58 15.70 -37.17 -1.80
C ASP A 58 14.55 -36.13 -1.82
N ASP A 59 14.55 -35.12 -0.97
CA ASP A 59 13.65 -33.99 -1.14
C ASP A 59 13.91 -33.28 -2.48
N VAL A 60 12.83 -32.78 -3.09
CA VAL A 60 12.88 -32.16 -4.41
C VAL A 60 12.64 -30.67 -4.31
N ILE A 61 13.44 -29.92 -5.06
CA ILE A 61 13.22 -28.49 -5.17
C ILE A 61 12.48 -28.16 -6.46
N VAL A 62 11.35 -27.53 -6.31
CA VAL A 62 10.52 -27.06 -7.41
C VAL A 62 10.69 -25.54 -7.56
N LEU A 63 11.03 -25.12 -8.77
CA LEU A 63 11.02 -23.72 -9.19
C LEU A 63 9.64 -23.43 -9.76
N LEU A 64 8.98 -22.38 -9.26
CA LEU A 64 7.69 -21.95 -9.76
C LEU A 64 7.66 -20.44 -10.06
N GLY A 65 6.76 -20.04 -10.96
CA GLY A 65 6.51 -18.64 -11.28
C GLY A 65 7.03 -18.22 -12.64
N GLY A 66 7.73 -17.09 -12.70
CA GLY A 66 8.23 -16.51 -13.93
C GLY A 66 9.35 -17.33 -14.61
N ARG A 67 9.59 -17.07 -15.88
CA ARG A 67 10.70 -17.68 -16.64
C ARG A 67 11.96 -16.86 -16.51
N THR A 68 13.10 -17.50 -16.67
CA THR A 68 14.44 -16.94 -16.54
C THR A 68 14.89 -16.18 -17.79
N GLY A 69 15.37 -14.96 -17.62
CA GLY A 69 16.04 -14.16 -18.64
C GLY A 69 17.43 -13.71 -18.15
N ARG A 70 18.00 -12.66 -18.77
CA ARG A 70 19.26 -12.04 -18.36
C ARG A 70 19.09 -11.00 -17.24
N ASP A 71 17.95 -10.97 -16.59
CA ASP A 71 17.65 -10.02 -15.53
C ASP A 71 18.70 -10.14 -14.41
N GLY A 72 19.37 -9.05 -14.06
CA GLY A 72 20.33 -8.98 -12.97
C GLY A 72 21.58 -9.84 -13.12
N CYS A 73 21.97 -10.28 -14.32
CA CYS A 73 23.20 -11.06 -14.51
C CYS A 73 24.49 -10.31 -14.12
N GLY A 74 24.49 -8.97 -14.12
CA GLY A 74 25.50 -8.13 -13.47
C GLY A 74 25.40 -8.14 -11.95
N GLY A 75 24.32 -8.60 -11.42
CA GLY A 75 24.00 -8.99 -10.06
C GLY A 75 24.14 -7.91 -9.01
N ALA A 76 24.11 -8.34 -7.75
CA ALA A 76 24.41 -7.52 -6.57
C ALA A 76 25.72 -6.73 -6.70
N THR A 77 26.63 -7.22 -7.50
CA THR A 77 27.86 -6.52 -7.89
C THR A 77 27.55 -5.19 -8.57
N GLY A 78 26.51 -5.12 -9.41
CA GLY A 78 26.09 -3.89 -10.07
C GLY A 78 25.56 -2.85 -9.07
N SER A 79 24.75 -3.25 -8.09
CA SER A 79 24.23 -2.36 -7.04
C SER A 79 25.32 -1.90 -6.07
N SER A 80 26.40 -2.69 -5.90
CA SER A 80 27.52 -2.42 -4.99
C SER A 80 28.70 -1.71 -5.65
N LYS A 81 28.72 -1.56 -6.98
CA LYS A 81 29.77 -0.84 -7.71
C LYS A 81 29.52 0.68 -7.69
N ALA A 82 30.60 1.46 -7.88
CA ALA A 82 30.44 2.85 -8.25
C ALA A 82 29.74 2.96 -9.60
N HIS A 83 28.65 3.69 -9.66
CA HIS A 83 28.06 4.04 -10.93
C HIS A 83 28.85 5.17 -11.58
N THR A 84 29.05 5.06 -12.89
CA THR A 84 29.63 6.08 -13.76
C THR A 84 28.62 6.44 -14.84
N GLU A 85 28.89 7.48 -15.63
CA GLU A 85 28.03 7.82 -16.78
C GLU A 85 27.87 6.64 -17.77
N GLU A 86 28.90 5.79 -17.92
CA GLU A 86 28.87 4.61 -18.77
C GLU A 86 28.00 3.46 -18.22
N SER A 87 27.59 3.51 -16.94
CA SER A 87 26.76 2.47 -16.32
C SER A 87 25.39 2.35 -16.97
N ILE A 88 24.84 3.42 -17.51
CA ILE A 88 23.54 3.43 -18.22
C ILE A 88 23.62 2.60 -19.51
N GLU A 89 24.72 2.69 -20.24
CA GLU A 89 24.91 1.97 -21.50
C GLU A 89 25.23 0.49 -21.26
N THR A 90 26.00 0.18 -20.23
CA THR A 90 26.49 -1.18 -19.96
C THR A 90 25.49 -2.05 -19.20
N CYS A 91 24.64 -1.48 -18.36
CA CYS A 91 23.70 -2.22 -17.49
C CYS A 91 22.25 -2.22 -17.96
N GLY A 92 21.91 -1.53 -19.03
CA GLY A 92 20.51 -1.35 -19.47
C GLY A 92 19.79 -2.65 -19.84
N ALA A 93 20.50 -3.67 -20.32
CA ALA A 93 19.94 -4.99 -20.68
C ALA A 93 19.71 -5.91 -19.46
N GLU A 94 20.32 -5.58 -18.34
CA GLU A 94 20.34 -6.41 -17.12
C GLU A 94 19.39 -5.89 -16.03
N VAL A 95 18.60 -4.86 -16.33
CA VAL A 95 17.63 -4.31 -15.39
C VAL A 95 16.55 -5.35 -15.09
N GLN A 96 16.35 -5.62 -13.81
CA GLN A 96 15.27 -6.48 -13.35
C GLN A 96 13.91 -5.86 -13.74
N LYS A 97 13.01 -6.71 -14.27
CA LYS A 97 11.65 -6.31 -14.67
C LYS A 97 10.64 -7.10 -13.85
N GLY A 98 9.85 -6.41 -13.04
CA GLY A 98 8.78 -7.01 -12.28
C GLY A 98 7.63 -7.50 -13.17
N ASN A 99 6.94 -8.55 -12.71
CA ASN A 99 5.73 -9.10 -13.31
C ASN A 99 4.65 -9.28 -12.23
N ALA A 100 4.01 -8.19 -11.87
CA ALA A 100 3.00 -8.15 -10.81
C ALA A 100 1.86 -9.17 -10.97
N PRO A 101 1.32 -9.45 -12.19
CA PRO A 101 0.34 -10.52 -12.37
C PRO A 101 0.83 -11.91 -11.97
N THR A 102 2.10 -12.22 -12.17
CA THR A 102 2.70 -13.49 -11.72
C THR A 102 2.83 -13.53 -10.22
N GLU A 103 3.28 -12.45 -9.58
CA GLU A 103 3.34 -12.33 -8.12
C GLU A 103 1.96 -12.53 -7.47
N ARG A 104 0.90 -11.94 -8.03
CA ARG A 104 -0.47 -12.15 -7.53
C ARG A 104 -0.89 -13.61 -7.57
N LYS A 105 -0.53 -14.36 -8.60
CA LYS A 105 -0.82 -15.79 -8.71
C LYS A 105 -0.06 -16.59 -7.64
N ILE A 106 1.21 -16.26 -7.39
CA ILE A 106 2.02 -16.87 -6.33
C ILE A 106 1.39 -16.61 -4.97
N GLN A 107 0.95 -15.38 -4.67
CA GLN A 107 0.25 -15.06 -3.43
C GLN A 107 -1.00 -15.92 -3.23
N ARG A 108 -1.84 -16.11 -4.28
CA ARG A 108 -3.02 -16.97 -4.17
C ARG A 108 -2.64 -18.41 -3.91
N LEU A 109 -1.62 -18.93 -4.59
CA LEU A 109 -1.13 -20.29 -4.40
C LEU A 109 -0.66 -20.52 -2.95
N PHE A 110 0.21 -19.64 -2.43
CA PHE A 110 0.75 -19.77 -1.07
C PHE A 110 -0.32 -19.54 0.03
N ARG A 111 -1.41 -18.85 -0.29
CA ARG A 111 -2.55 -18.70 0.61
C ARG A 111 -3.36 -19.98 0.79
N ASN A 112 -3.21 -20.95 -0.11
CA ASN A 112 -3.88 -22.24 -0.02
C ASN A 112 -3.21 -23.14 1.04
N PRO A 113 -3.92 -23.51 2.15
CA PRO A 113 -3.33 -24.33 3.22
C PRO A 113 -2.85 -25.71 2.76
N VAL A 114 -3.43 -26.24 1.67
CA VAL A 114 -2.98 -27.52 1.09
C VAL A 114 -1.60 -27.39 0.49
N VAL A 115 -1.30 -26.23 -0.12
CA VAL A 115 -0.02 -25.93 -0.73
C VAL A 115 1.03 -25.56 0.32
N SER A 116 0.71 -24.60 1.20
CA SER A 116 1.68 -24.08 2.16
C SER A 116 2.19 -25.16 3.13
N LYS A 117 1.36 -26.15 3.47
CA LYS A 117 1.75 -27.26 4.33
C LYS A 117 2.66 -28.31 3.66
N MET A 118 2.76 -28.32 2.34
CA MET A 118 3.71 -29.18 1.62
C MET A 118 5.13 -28.60 1.60
N ILE A 119 5.27 -27.31 1.83
CA ILE A 119 6.53 -26.59 1.68
C ILE A 119 7.35 -26.69 2.98
N LYS A 120 8.49 -27.36 2.96
CA LYS A 120 9.44 -27.45 4.08
C LYS A 120 10.21 -26.15 4.27
N ARG A 121 10.76 -25.61 3.16
CA ARG A 121 11.45 -24.32 3.05
C ARG A 121 11.17 -23.69 1.71
N CYS A 122 11.33 -22.39 1.63
CA CYS A 122 11.29 -21.65 0.36
C CYS A 122 12.16 -20.42 0.42
N ASN A 123 12.64 -20.01 -0.76
CA ASN A 123 13.31 -18.73 -1.01
C ASN A 123 12.71 -18.08 -2.25
N ASP A 124 12.68 -16.75 -2.25
CA ASP A 124 12.48 -15.95 -3.44
C ASP A 124 13.78 -15.85 -4.28
N PHE A 125 13.65 -15.38 -5.52
CA PHE A 125 14.78 -15.13 -6.39
C PHE A 125 15.16 -13.65 -6.34
N GLY A 126 16.23 -13.39 -5.64
CA GLY A 126 16.91 -12.10 -5.62
C GLY A 126 18.35 -12.22 -6.14
N ALA A 127 19.25 -11.46 -5.56
CA ALA A 127 20.67 -11.47 -5.89
C ALA A 127 21.28 -12.88 -5.87
N GLY A 128 22.00 -13.23 -6.92
CA GLY A 128 22.64 -14.53 -7.09
C GLY A 128 21.77 -15.62 -7.72
N GLY A 129 20.50 -15.34 -8.00
CA GLY A 129 19.61 -16.21 -8.75
C GLY A 129 19.51 -17.64 -8.18
N VAL A 130 19.64 -18.66 -9.04
CA VAL A 130 19.58 -20.08 -8.65
C VAL A 130 20.68 -20.44 -7.64
N CYS A 131 21.88 -19.85 -7.76
CA CYS A 131 22.99 -20.09 -6.83
C CYS A 131 22.62 -19.79 -5.39
N VAL A 132 21.84 -18.74 -5.15
CA VAL A 132 21.43 -18.32 -3.82
C VAL A 132 20.05 -18.88 -3.48
N ALA A 133 19.05 -18.60 -4.28
CA ALA A 133 17.66 -18.98 -3.97
C ALA A 133 17.48 -20.50 -3.77
N ILE A 134 18.18 -21.32 -4.55
CA ILE A 134 18.19 -22.78 -4.39
C ILE A 134 19.37 -23.21 -3.53
N GLY A 135 20.55 -22.65 -3.77
CA GLY A 135 21.77 -23.07 -3.13
C GLY A 135 21.79 -22.94 -1.60
N GLU A 136 20.96 -22.09 -1.02
CA GLU A 136 20.84 -21.91 0.44
C GLU A 136 19.78 -22.77 1.10
N LEU A 137 18.96 -23.51 0.33
CA LEU A 137 17.85 -24.29 0.88
C LEU A 137 18.28 -25.54 1.64
N ALA A 138 19.41 -26.17 1.25
CA ALA A 138 19.97 -27.35 1.90
C ALA A 138 21.48 -27.39 1.78
N ASP A 139 22.14 -28.16 2.64
CA ASP A 139 23.61 -28.31 2.64
C ASP A 139 24.13 -29.06 1.43
N GLY A 140 23.45 -30.10 1.00
CA GLY A 140 23.78 -30.91 -0.18
C GLY A 140 22.71 -30.73 -1.26
N LEU A 141 23.10 -30.37 -2.47
CA LEU A 141 22.20 -30.09 -3.59
C LEU A 141 22.80 -30.48 -4.93
N THR A 142 22.01 -31.15 -5.76
CA THR A 142 22.30 -31.30 -7.18
C THR A 142 21.23 -30.59 -8.01
N ILE A 143 21.64 -29.56 -8.74
CA ILE A 143 20.77 -28.68 -9.55
C ILE A 143 20.97 -29.01 -11.04
N ASP A 144 19.88 -29.18 -11.76
CA ASP A 144 19.83 -29.38 -13.20
C ASP A 144 19.38 -28.06 -13.88
N LEU A 145 20.33 -27.30 -14.38
CA LEU A 145 20.07 -26.01 -15.02
C LEU A 145 19.34 -26.13 -16.36
N ASP A 146 19.36 -27.29 -17.01
CA ASP A 146 18.59 -27.53 -18.24
C ASP A 146 17.09 -27.52 -17.99
N LYS A 147 16.65 -27.81 -16.75
CA LYS A 147 15.26 -27.78 -16.34
C LYS A 147 14.76 -26.40 -15.91
N VAL A 148 15.63 -25.43 -15.74
CA VAL A 148 15.27 -24.06 -15.43
C VAL A 148 14.50 -23.47 -16.61
N THR A 149 13.26 -23.03 -16.38
CA THR A 149 12.40 -22.45 -17.42
C THR A 149 12.96 -21.12 -17.94
N LYS A 150 12.96 -20.94 -19.26
CA LYS A 150 13.60 -19.81 -19.94
C LYS A 150 12.58 -18.92 -20.67
N LYS A 151 12.81 -17.60 -20.65
CA LYS A 151 12.04 -16.63 -21.44
C LYS A 151 12.33 -16.78 -22.94
N TYR A 152 13.59 -17.12 -23.26
CA TYR A 152 14.10 -17.28 -24.64
C TYR A 152 15.33 -18.20 -24.65
N GLU A 153 15.65 -18.74 -25.81
CA GLU A 153 16.87 -19.56 -26.00
C GLU A 153 18.12 -18.69 -26.04
N GLY A 154 19.28 -19.30 -25.82
CA GLY A 154 20.61 -18.66 -25.89
C GLY A 154 21.18 -18.21 -24.55
N LEU A 155 20.51 -18.56 -23.42
CA LEU A 155 21.09 -18.41 -22.09
C LEU A 155 22.13 -19.52 -21.87
N ASP A 156 23.29 -19.15 -21.34
CA ASP A 156 24.33 -20.12 -20.93
C ASP A 156 24.13 -20.58 -19.47
N GLY A 157 25.00 -21.53 -19.05
CA GLY A 157 24.90 -22.10 -17.70
C GLY A 157 25.14 -21.07 -16.59
N THR A 158 26.03 -20.10 -16.84
CA THR A 158 26.32 -19.02 -15.89
C THR A 158 25.13 -18.08 -15.77
N GLU A 159 24.56 -17.62 -16.88
CA GLU A 159 23.39 -16.77 -16.89
C GLU A 159 22.18 -17.44 -16.20
N LEU A 160 21.95 -18.74 -16.41
CA LEU A 160 20.91 -19.51 -15.75
C LEU A 160 21.15 -19.63 -14.23
N ALA A 161 22.39 -19.77 -13.82
CA ALA A 161 22.78 -19.94 -12.42
C ALA A 161 22.65 -18.66 -11.59
N ILE A 162 22.90 -17.48 -12.20
CA ILE A 162 22.97 -16.21 -11.47
C ILE A 162 21.84 -15.22 -11.79
N SER A 163 21.01 -15.49 -12.79
CA SER A 163 19.91 -14.59 -13.18
C SER A 163 18.95 -14.32 -12.03
N GLU A 164 18.63 -13.03 -11.85
CA GLU A 164 17.74 -12.52 -10.83
C GLU A 164 16.32 -12.24 -11.36
N SER A 165 15.87 -12.98 -12.39
CA SER A 165 14.48 -12.82 -12.88
C SER A 165 13.49 -12.96 -11.73
N GLN A 166 12.68 -11.92 -11.53
CA GLN A 166 11.75 -11.80 -10.42
C GLN A 166 10.50 -12.67 -10.55
N GLU A 167 9.70 -12.73 -9.49
CA GLU A 167 8.47 -13.52 -9.38
C GLU A 167 8.71 -15.00 -9.64
N ARG A 168 9.81 -15.49 -9.11
CA ARG A 168 10.11 -16.91 -9.00
C ARG A 168 10.24 -17.30 -7.53
N MET A 169 9.84 -18.51 -7.20
CA MET A 169 10.06 -19.11 -5.87
C MET A 169 10.69 -20.48 -6.04
N ALA A 170 11.62 -20.81 -5.16
CA ALA A 170 12.15 -22.16 -4.98
C ALA A 170 11.55 -22.75 -3.72
N VAL A 171 10.91 -23.92 -3.82
CA VAL A 171 10.29 -24.61 -2.70
C VAL A 171 10.83 -26.00 -2.54
N VAL A 172 11.10 -26.41 -1.30
CA VAL A 172 11.53 -27.77 -0.94
C VAL A 172 10.31 -28.59 -0.54
N LEU A 173 10.13 -29.71 -1.21
CA LEU A 173 9.00 -30.61 -1.02
C LEU A 173 9.47 -32.04 -0.77
N ASP A 174 8.69 -32.83 0.00
CA ASP A 174 8.79 -34.27 -0.07
C ASP A 174 8.57 -34.78 -1.49
N LYS A 175 9.34 -35.73 -1.96
CA LYS A 175 9.22 -36.32 -3.30
C LYS A 175 7.78 -36.76 -3.64
N LYS A 176 7.03 -37.26 -2.64
CA LYS A 176 5.63 -37.71 -2.81
C LYS A 176 4.65 -36.59 -3.12
N ASP A 177 4.97 -35.33 -2.74
CA ASP A 177 4.07 -34.18 -2.85
C ASP A 177 4.32 -33.33 -4.12
N VAL A 178 5.40 -33.63 -4.87
CA VAL A 178 5.83 -32.83 -6.05
C VAL A 178 4.73 -32.74 -7.12
N ASP A 179 4.19 -33.88 -7.55
CA ASP A 179 3.15 -33.89 -8.59
C ASP A 179 1.89 -33.13 -8.16
N LYS A 180 1.53 -33.27 -6.89
CA LYS A 180 0.38 -32.55 -6.34
C LYS A 180 0.63 -31.04 -6.28
N PHE A 181 1.83 -30.62 -5.87
CA PHE A 181 2.20 -29.20 -5.85
C PHE A 181 2.17 -28.59 -7.25
N ILE A 182 2.73 -29.29 -8.25
CA ILE A 182 2.70 -28.86 -9.65
C ILE A 182 1.25 -28.74 -10.14
N ALA A 183 0.39 -29.71 -9.83
CA ALA A 183 -1.02 -29.67 -10.19
C ALA A 183 -1.76 -28.47 -9.56
N GLU A 184 -1.50 -28.14 -8.28
CA GLU A 184 -2.07 -26.96 -7.64
C GLU A 184 -1.54 -25.65 -8.26
N SER A 185 -0.27 -25.59 -8.64
CA SER A 185 0.33 -24.44 -9.34
C SER A 185 -0.34 -24.19 -10.70
N LEU A 186 -0.60 -25.25 -11.47
CA LEU A 186 -1.31 -25.16 -12.76
C LEU A 186 -2.76 -24.68 -12.61
N LYS A 187 -3.42 -24.92 -11.47
CA LYS A 187 -4.76 -24.36 -11.20
C LYS A 187 -4.72 -22.84 -11.07
N GLU A 188 -3.62 -22.29 -10.57
CA GLU A 188 -3.38 -20.84 -10.45
C GLU A 188 -2.75 -20.23 -11.74
N ASN A 189 -2.70 -20.99 -12.83
CA ASN A 189 -2.07 -20.56 -14.09
C ASN A 189 -0.59 -20.19 -13.88
N LEU A 190 0.16 -21.01 -13.11
CA LEU A 190 1.59 -20.90 -12.83
C LEU A 190 2.34 -22.11 -13.37
N GLU A 191 3.49 -21.87 -13.98
CA GLU A 191 4.46 -22.92 -14.31
C GLU A 191 5.22 -23.34 -13.04
N ALA A 192 5.44 -24.65 -12.89
CA ALA A 192 6.24 -25.20 -11.79
C ALA A 192 7.03 -26.41 -12.31
N THR A 193 8.33 -26.46 -12.00
CA THR A 193 9.25 -27.49 -12.54
C THR A 193 10.22 -27.95 -11.46
N ALA A 194 10.38 -29.26 -11.32
CA ALA A 194 11.41 -29.86 -10.45
C ALA A 194 12.78 -29.65 -11.07
N VAL A 195 13.66 -28.88 -10.39
CA VAL A 195 14.97 -28.47 -10.91
C VAL A 195 16.15 -28.96 -10.09
N ALA A 196 15.93 -29.41 -8.85
CA ALA A 196 17.00 -29.89 -7.99
C ALA A 196 16.54 -30.98 -7.03
N VAL A 197 17.51 -31.71 -6.49
CA VAL A 197 17.33 -32.73 -5.48
C VAL A 197 18.30 -32.50 -4.33
N VAL A 198 17.83 -32.67 -3.09
CA VAL A 198 18.67 -32.62 -1.90
C VAL A 198 19.48 -33.91 -1.81
N THR A 199 20.78 -33.79 -1.56
CA THR A 199 21.73 -34.92 -1.51
C THR A 199 22.30 -35.10 -0.11
N GLU A 200 22.81 -36.29 0.18
CA GLU A 200 23.44 -36.62 1.45
C GLU A 200 24.82 -35.95 1.59
N GLU A 201 25.56 -35.84 0.47
CA GLU A 201 26.85 -35.17 0.43
C GLU A 201 26.65 -33.63 0.50
N PRO A 202 27.33 -32.93 1.43
CA PRO A 202 27.14 -31.47 1.62
C PRO A 202 27.96 -30.71 0.56
N ARG A 203 27.48 -30.71 -0.64
CA ARG A 203 28.05 -30.02 -1.81
C ARG A 203 26.97 -29.32 -2.62
N LEU A 204 27.30 -28.20 -3.20
CA LEU A 204 26.51 -27.52 -4.22
C LEU A 204 27.01 -27.94 -5.59
N VAL A 205 26.24 -28.75 -6.30
CA VAL A 205 26.55 -29.24 -7.63
C VAL A 205 25.55 -28.69 -8.64
N MET A 206 26.04 -28.12 -9.77
CA MET A 206 25.18 -27.67 -10.86
C MET A 206 25.63 -28.30 -12.19
N ASN A 207 24.65 -28.89 -12.86
CA ASN A 207 24.84 -29.51 -14.18
C ASN A 207 24.16 -28.68 -15.27
N TRP A 208 24.82 -28.56 -16.42
CA TRP A 208 24.33 -27.92 -17.63
C TRP A 208 24.79 -28.62 -18.88
N ARG A 209 23.89 -29.07 -19.74
CA ARG A 209 24.17 -29.82 -20.99
C ARG A 209 25.01 -31.07 -20.81
N GLY A 210 24.84 -31.71 -19.65
CA GLY A 210 25.54 -32.95 -19.32
C GLY A 210 26.91 -32.73 -18.64
N ASP A 211 27.37 -31.50 -18.51
CA ASP A 211 28.60 -31.16 -17.82
C ASP A 211 28.33 -30.59 -16.44
N THR A 212 29.18 -30.88 -15.47
CA THR A 212 29.14 -30.27 -14.14
C THR A 212 29.92 -28.95 -14.23
N ILE A 213 29.22 -27.84 -14.07
CA ILE A 213 29.80 -26.48 -14.16
C ILE A 213 30.10 -25.86 -12.80
N VAL A 214 29.45 -26.35 -11.73
CA VAL A 214 29.72 -25.97 -10.33
C VAL A 214 29.80 -27.24 -9.49
N ASP A 215 30.85 -27.35 -8.66
CA ASP A 215 31.00 -28.42 -7.68
C ASP A 215 31.81 -27.87 -6.48
N VAL A 216 31.11 -27.36 -5.47
CA VAL A 216 31.69 -26.65 -4.33
C VAL A 216 31.21 -27.25 -3.03
N SER A 217 32.12 -27.52 -2.09
CA SER A 217 31.78 -28.04 -0.77
C SER A 217 31.05 -27.00 0.08
N ARG A 218 30.12 -27.44 0.91
CA ARG A 218 29.43 -26.56 1.86
C ARG A 218 30.40 -25.95 2.88
N GLU A 219 31.44 -26.70 3.27
CA GLU A 219 32.48 -26.19 4.13
C GLU A 219 33.15 -24.93 3.53
N PHE A 220 33.49 -24.97 2.24
CA PHE A 220 34.03 -23.79 1.56
C PHE A 220 33.05 -22.62 1.52
N LEU A 221 31.79 -22.87 1.18
CA LEU A 221 30.76 -21.83 1.14
C LEU A 221 30.54 -21.18 2.49
N ASN A 222 30.73 -21.93 3.57
CA ASN A 222 30.51 -21.44 4.95
C ASN A 222 31.71 -20.71 5.55
N THR A 223 32.84 -20.60 4.85
CA THR A 223 34.05 -19.93 5.37
C THR A 223 33.91 -18.41 5.45
N ASN A 224 32.97 -17.81 4.77
CA ASN A 224 32.82 -16.34 4.65
C ASN A 224 34.08 -15.61 4.11
N GLY A 225 35.02 -16.34 3.53
CA GLY A 225 36.23 -15.80 2.96
C GLY A 225 37.30 -15.46 4.00
N VAL A 226 38.16 -14.50 3.66
CA VAL A 226 39.26 -14.01 4.52
C VAL A 226 38.69 -13.01 5.54
N THR A 227 39.04 -13.19 6.82
CA THR A 227 38.74 -12.19 7.85
C THR A 227 39.44 -10.87 7.51
N GLN A 228 38.69 -9.81 7.41
CA GLN A 228 39.20 -8.47 7.19
C GLN A 228 39.07 -7.67 8.50
N GLU A 229 40.05 -6.83 8.76
CA GLU A 229 40.05 -5.91 9.90
C GLU A 229 40.00 -4.48 9.38
N ALA A 230 39.25 -3.62 10.06
CA ALA A 230 39.16 -2.21 9.77
C ALA A 230 39.12 -1.40 11.08
N ASP A 231 39.79 -0.27 11.08
CA ASP A 231 39.69 0.68 12.17
C ASP A 231 38.44 1.54 12.00
N ALA A 232 37.75 1.80 13.10
CA ALA A 232 36.59 2.69 13.13
C ALA A 232 36.80 3.84 14.10
N PHE A 233 36.66 5.06 13.61
CA PHE A 233 36.77 6.27 14.43
C PHE A 233 35.41 6.96 14.54
N ILE A 234 34.79 6.93 15.72
CA ILE A 234 33.51 7.57 15.97
C ILE A 234 33.73 9.02 16.38
N THR A 235 33.25 9.95 15.56
CA THR A 235 33.33 11.39 15.84
C THR A 235 32.32 11.77 16.91
N VAL A 236 32.80 12.53 17.93
CA VAL A 236 31.94 13.12 18.95
C VAL A 236 31.21 14.32 18.35
N PRO A 237 29.86 14.39 18.40
CA PRO A 237 29.12 15.52 17.87
C PRO A 237 29.27 16.76 18.78
N ASP A 238 29.17 17.96 18.20
CA ASP A 238 29.04 19.18 18.97
C ASP A 238 27.63 19.29 19.58
N ALA A 239 27.52 19.41 20.89
CA ALA A 239 26.26 19.48 21.60
C ALA A 239 25.43 20.74 21.24
N ASP A 240 26.11 21.87 20.99
CA ASP A 240 25.47 23.13 20.64
C ASP A 240 24.83 23.09 19.23
N ASP A 241 25.32 22.23 18.34
CA ASP A 241 24.79 22.01 17.00
C ASP A 241 23.74 20.90 16.96
N CYS A 242 23.22 20.46 18.09
CA CYS A 242 22.23 19.39 18.15
C CYS A 242 21.01 19.70 17.27
N TYR A 243 20.89 19.00 16.14
CA TYR A 243 19.83 19.21 15.12
C TYR A 243 18.43 19.18 15.73
N ARG A 244 18.18 18.29 16.67
CA ARG A 244 16.86 18.09 17.29
C ARG A 244 16.45 19.25 18.21
N ASN A 245 17.39 20.00 18.71
CA ASN A 245 17.18 21.06 19.68
C ASN A 245 17.20 22.45 19.08
N ASN A 246 17.66 22.57 17.83
CA ASN A 246 17.84 23.85 17.18
C ASN A 246 16.71 24.15 16.16
N VAL A 247 16.44 25.43 15.98
CA VAL A 247 15.54 25.91 14.92
C VAL A 247 16.18 25.61 13.57
N PRO A 248 15.42 25.06 12.59
CA PRO A 248 15.95 24.89 11.25
C PRO A 248 16.48 26.21 10.66
N LYS A 249 17.68 26.19 10.10
CA LYS A 249 18.38 27.40 9.55
C LYS A 249 17.50 28.23 8.61
N ALA A 250 16.64 27.59 7.83
CA ALA A 250 15.70 28.27 6.92
C ALA A 250 14.68 29.17 7.63
N LEU A 251 14.49 29.00 8.94
CA LEU A 251 13.53 29.77 9.75
C LEU A 251 14.20 30.82 10.66
N GLU A 252 15.51 30.83 10.74
CA GLU A 252 16.24 31.80 11.59
C GLU A 252 15.93 33.25 11.22
N GLY A 253 15.73 34.09 12.23
CA GLY A 253 15.50 35.53 12.09
C GLY A 253 14.10 35.90 11.55
N LYS A 254 13.20 34.95 11.37
CA LYS A 254 11.81 35.23 10.94
C LYS A 254 10.89 35.51 12.11
N SER A 255 9.76 36.20 11.83
CA SER A 255 8.64 36.23 12.77
C SER A 255 8.03 34.85 12.93
N VAL A 256 7.35 34.56 14.06
CA VAL A 256 6.64 33.28 14.28
C VAL A 256 5.63 33.03 13.15
N LYS A 257 4.92 34.06 12.70
CA LYS A 257 3.93 33.98 11.62
C LYS A 257 4.55 33.57 10.28
N ASP A 258 5.64 34.22 9.87
CA ASP A 258 6.33 33.91 8.63
C ASP A 258 6.99 32.53 8.70
N ALA A 259 7.62 32.23 9.85
CA ALA A 259 8.24 30.93 10.11
C ALA A 259 7.22 29.78 10.02
N PHE A 260 5.99 29.98 10.49
CA PHE A 260 4.94 28.95 10.45
C PHE A 260 4.62 28.53 9.00
N LYS A 261 4.43 29.52 8.12
CA LYS A 261 4.14 29.29 6.70
C LYS A 261 5.34 28.68 5.97
N ASP A 262 6.53 29.26 6.18
CA ASP A 262 7.75 28.81 5.51
C ASP A 262 8.15 27.40 5.98
N ASN A 263 7.93 27.06 7.24
CA ASN A 263 8.16 25.73 7.78
C ASN A 263 7.31 24.67 7.07
N LEU A 264 6.03 24.95 6.82
CA LEU A 264 5.15 24.05 6.11
C LEU A 264 5.54 23.87 4.63
N SER A 265 6.22 24.85 4.04
CA SER A 265 6.70 24.82 2.66
C SER A 265 8.07 24.12 2.49
N ARG A 266 8.76 23.78 3.56
CA ARG A 266 10.03 23.02 3.48
C ARG A 266 9.78 21.63 2.92
N LEU A 267 10.72 21.10 2.12
CA LEU A 267 10.62 19.76 1.54
C LEU A 267 10.44 18.66 2.58
N GLU A 268 11.11 18.80 3.73
CA GLU A 268 11.03 17.85 4.84
C GLU A 268 9.66 17.85 5.54
N VAL A 269 8.84 18.88 5.30
CA VAL A 269 7.57 19.10 6.01
C VAL A 269 6.35 19.10 5.10
N CYS A 270 6.51 19.51 3.84
CA CYS A 270 5.43 19.73 2.88
C CYS A 270 4.62 18.46 2.57
N SER A 271 3.48 18.65 1.92
CA SER A 271 2.56 17.57 1.57
C SER A 271 3.13 16.62 0.53
N GLN A 272 2.94 15.33 0.77
CA GLN A 272 3.26 14.26 -0.17
C GLN A 272 1.98 13.50 -0.62
N ILE A 273 0.81 14.13 -0.54
CA ILE A 273 -0.46 13.54 -0.97
C ILE A 273 -0.37 13.05 -2.41
N GLY A 274 0.12 13.88 -3.34
CA GLY A 274 0.23 13.51 -4.75
C GLY A 274 1.15 12.31 -5.03
N LEU A 275 2.09 12.02 -4.12
CA LEU A 275 2.87 10.79 -4.13
C LEU A 275 2.07 9.62 -3.56
N ALA A 276 1.52 9.78 -2.36
CA ALA A 276 0.89 8.69 -1.61
C ALA A 276 -0.39 8.16 -2.30
N GLU A 277 -1.19 9.02 -2.90
CA GLU A 277 -2.41 8.64 -3.62
C GLU A 277 -2.17 7.78 -4.87
N ARG A 278 -0.93 7.61 -5.32
CA ARG A 278 -0.60 6.69 -6.41
C ARG A 278 -0.67 5.22 -5.98
N PHE A 279 -0.64 4.96 -4.67
CA PHE A 279 -0.59 3.63 -4.09
C PHE A 279 -1.96 3.24 -3.53
N ASP A 280 -2.45 2.07 -3.89
CA ASP A 280 -3.72 1.56 -3.37
C ASP A 280 -3.61 1.26 -1.87
N ALA A 281 -4.30 2.06 -1.06
CA ALA A 281 -4.32 1.90 0.38
C ALA A 281 -5.46 0.99 0.88
N SER A 282 -6.39 0.57 0.03
CA SER A 282 -7.64 -0.05 0.45
C SER A 282 -7.88 -1.48 -0.02
N ILE A 283 -7.08 -1.99 -0.98
CA ILE A 283 -7.17 -3.36 -1.48
C ILE A 283 -7.04 -4.38 -0.34
N GLY A 284 -7.78 -5.48 -0.41
CA GLY A 284 -7.79 -6.53 0.61
C GLY A 284 -8.75 -6.27 1.78
N SER A 285 -9.46 -5.12 1.80
CA SER A 285 -10.48 -4.79 2.80
C SER A 285 -9.99 -4.94 4.24
N ALA A 286 -8.77 -4.47 4.52
CA ALA A 286 -8.14 -4.61 5.84
C ALA A 286 -7.72 -3.28 6.48
N THR A 287 -7.65 -2.20 5.71
CA THR A 287 -7.13 -0.90 6.16
C THR A 287 -8.04 -0.25 7.18
N VAL A 288 -7.52 -0.05 8.39
CA VAL A 288 -8.27 0.54 9.51
C VAL A 288 -8.30 2.06 9.39
N ILE A 289 -7.17 2.68 9.08
CA ILE A 289 -7.03 4.11 8.84
C ILE A 289 -6.40 4.35 7.46
N MET A 290 -6.99 5.25 6.68
CA MET A 290 -6.42 5.70 5.41
C MET A 290 -5.18 6.55 5.66
N PRO A 291 -4.24 6.65 4.70
CA PRO A 291 -3.01 7.43 4.86
C PRO A 291 -3.23 8.90 5.22
N PHE A 292 -4.37 9.45 4.83
CA PHE A 292 -4.80 10.80 5.17
C PHE A 292 -6.22 10.77 5.73
N GLY A 293 -6.45 11.48 6.84
CA GLY A 293 -7.70 11.45 7.58
C GLY A 293 -8.44 12.78 7.64
N GLY A 294 -9.65 12.70 8.19
CA GLY A 294 -10.59 13.81 8.31
C GLY A 294 -11.53 13.95 7.11
N LYS A 295 -12.48 14.87 7.20
CA LYS A 295 -13.46 15.15 6.14
C LYS A 295 -12.81 15.69 4.84
N THR A 296 -11.67 16.36 4.97
CA THR A 296 -10.88 16.85 3.83
C THR A 296 -9.82 15.85 3.36
N GLN A 297 -9.57 14.79 4.14
CA GLN A 297 -8.51 13.81 3.93
C GLN A 297 -7.14 14.47 3.74
N LEU A 298 -6.81 15.47 4.57
CA LEU A 298 -5.55 16.22 4.51
C LEU A 298 -4.60 15.94 5.68
N THR A 299 -5.04 15.32 6.79
CA THR A 299 -4.14 15.00 7.91
C THR A 299 -3.40 13.69 7.67
N PRO A 300 -2.06 13.71 7.48
CA PRO A 300 -1.26 12.50 7.34
C PRO A 300 -1.26 11.69 8.65
N GLN A 301 -1.32 10.37 8.52
CA GLN A 301 -1.29 9.46 9.66
C GLN A 301 0.12 9.10 10.07
N GLU A 302 0.33 8.81 11.35
CA GLU A 302 1.66 8.52 11.90
C GLU A 302 2.14 7.09 11.59
N ALA A 303 1.22 6.16 11.46
CA ALA A 303 1.50 4.76 11.15
C ALA A 303 0.37 4.14 10.32
N MET A 304 0.63 3.03 9.65
CA MET A 304 -0.44 2.23 9.08
C MET A 304 -1.06 1.32 10.13
N ALA A 305 -2.35 1.03 9.99
CA ALA A 305 -3.05 -0.01 10.73
C ALA A 305 -3.93 -0.82 9.78
N ALA A 306 -3.78 -2.15 9.82
CA ALA A 306 -4.53 -3.07 8.97
C ALA A 306 -4.95 -4.31 9.75
N LYS A 307 -6.19 -4.76 9.54
CA LYS A 307 -6.68 -6.02 10.12
C LYS A 307 -5.85 -7.20 9.63
N ILE A 308 -5.67 -8.16 10.51
CA ILE A 308 -5.02 -9.42 10.14
C ILE A 308 -5.89 -10.15 9.10
N PRO A 309 -5.32 -10.55 7.93
CA PRO A 309 -6.06 -11.24 6.89
C PRO A 309 -6.40 -12.67 7.32
N VAL A 310 -7.62 -12.89 7.79
CA VAL A 310 -8.12 -14.22 8.13
C VAL A 310 -8.69 -14.94 6.92
N LEU A 311 -8.61 -16.28 6.89
CA LEU A 311 -9.14 -17.08 5.78
C LEU A 311 -10.67 -17.13 5.79
N LYS A 312 -11.30 -17.08 6.97
CA LYS A 312 -12.76 -17.10 7.16
C LYS A 312 -13.17 -16.15 8.29
N GLY A 313 -14.36 -15.57 8.16
CA GLY A 313 -14.92 -14.69 9.18
C GLY A 313 -14.27 -13.31 9.19
N GLU A 314 -14.32 -12.65 10.33
CA GLU A 314 -13.76 -11.32 10.58
C GLU A 314 -12.95 -11.34 11.88
N THR A 315 -12.02 -10.40 12.01
CA THR A 315 -11.25 -10.18 13.23
C THR A 315 -11.21 -8.69 13.56
N ASP A 316 -11.03 -8.39 14.84
CA ASP A 316 -10.68 -7.06 15.34
C ASP A 316 -9.17 -6.89 15.55
N ASP A 317 -8.41 -8.00 15.47
CA ASP A 317 -6.95 -7.93 15.54
C ASP A 317 -6.38 -7.23 14.31
N ALA A 318 -5.49 -6.28 14.56
CA ALA A 318 -4.81 -5.50 13.52
C ALA A 318 -3.30 -5.43 13.80
N SER A 319 -2.53 -5.34 12.73
CA SER A 319 -1.12 -4.95 12.78
C SER A 319 -1.01 -3.44 12.64
N ALA A 320 -0.10 -2.85 13.40
CA ALA A 320 0.34 -1.47 13.26
C ALA A 320 1.81 -1.48 12.82
N MET A 321 2.17 -0.68 11.82
CA MET A 321 3.55 -0.55 11.34
C MET A 321 3.89 0.92 11.10
N SER A 322 5.08 1.31 11.52
CA SER A 322 5.62 2.67 11.39
C SER A 322 7.10 2.63 11.02
N PHE A 323 7.65 3.78 10.68
CA PHE A 323 9.10 3.96 10.55
C PHE A 323 9.57 5.24 11.24
N GLY A 324 10.86 5.30 11.55
CA GLY A 324 11.53 6.48 12.10
C GLY A 324 12.88 6.70 11.45
N TYR A 325 13.15 7.93 11.05
CA TYR A 325 14.44 8.41 10.57
C TYR A 325 14.38 9.92 10.27
N ILE A 326 15.37 10.67 10.74
CA ILE A 326 15.54 12.08 10.41
C ILE A 326 16.96 12.30 9.89
N PRO A 327 17.14 12.61 8.60
CA PRO A 327 18.47 12.80 7.98
C PRO A 327 19.35 13.81 8.73
N GLY A 328 18.79 14.96 9.13
CA GLY A 328 19.51 16.00 9.85
C GLY A 328 20.07 15.55 11.20
N THR A 329 19.31 14.74 11.95
CA THR A 329 19.79 14.17 13.21
C THR A 329 20.94 13.19 12.98
N SER A 330 20.82 12.35 11.96
CA SER A 330 21.87 11.36 11.62
C SER A 330 23.14 12.00 11.05
N ARG A 331 23.03 13.12 10.33
CA ARG A 331 24.19 13.90 9.90
C ARG A 331 24.92 14.53 11.08
N TRP A 332 24.19 15.04 12.05
CA TRP A 332 24.78 15.59 13.26
C TRP A 332 25.47 14.50 14.09
N SER A 333 24.81 13.35 14.27
CA SER A 333 25.36 12.20 14.98
C SER A 333 24.64 10.90 14.56
N PRO A 334 25.31 9.96 13.88
CA PRO A 334 24.74 8.66 13.54
C PRO A 334 24.27 7.87 14.75
N PHE A 335 24.97 7.98 15.90
CA PHE A 335 24.61 7.34 17.16
C PHE A 335 23.24 7.82 17.68
N HIS A 336 23.06 9.14 17.79
CA HIS A 336 21.79 9.72 18.21
C HIS A 336 20.71 9.51 17.15
N GLY A 337 21.07 9.66 15.87
CA GLY A 337 20.16 9.48 14.75
C GLY A 337 19.46 8.12 14.77
N SER A 338 20.21 7.05 14.99
CA SER A 338 19.66 5.70 15.05
C SER A 338 18.87 5.42 16.33
N ALA A 339 19.31 5.91 17.48
CA ALA A 339 18.56 5.82 18.73
C ALA A 339 17.20 6.52 18.62
N TYR A 340 17.18 7.75 18.10
CA TYR A 340 15.94 8.49 17.88
C TYR A 340 15.10 7.98 16.72
N ALA A 341 15.67 7.26 15.74
CA ALA A 341 14.89 6.54 14.74
C ALA A 341 14.01 5.45 15.39
N VAL A 342 14.56 4.73 16.38
CA VAL A 342 13.78 3.76 17.18
C VAL A 342 12.72 4.47 18.01
N VAL A 343 13.05 5.57 18.69
CA VAL A 343 12.09 6.37 19.49
C VAL A 343 10.96 6.91 18.61
N GLU A 344 11.28 7.44 17.43
CA GLU A 344 10.27 7.96 16.50
C GLU A 344 9.33 6.86 16.02
N SER A 345 9.86 5.72 15.57
CA SER A 345 9.04 4.61 15.08
C SER A 345 8.13 4.06 16.19
N THR A 346 8.63 3.89 17.41
CA THR A 346 7.83 3.41 18.54
C THR A 346 6.79 4.43 19.02
N SER A 347 7.13 5.72 19.07
CA SER A 347 6.17 6.79 19.37
C SER A 347 5.03 6.89 18.34
N LYS A 348 5.34 6.66 17.06
CA LYS A 348 4.33 6.60 15.99
C LYS A 348 3.34 5.43 16.16
N LEU A 349 3.82 4.27 16.62
CA LEU A 349 2.92 3.16 16.98
C LEU A 349 1.99 3.56 18.13
N LEU A 350 2.55 4.22 19.15
CA LEU A 350 1.76 4.71 20.28
C LEU A 350 0.69 5.71 19.84
N ALA A 351 1.04 6.63 18.94
CA ALA A 351 0.12 7.67 18.45
C ALA A 351 -1.12 7.12 17.76
N ILE A 352 -1.10 5.91 17.23
CA ILE A 352 -2.28 5.26 16.67
C ILE A 352 -2.95 4.26 17.63
N GLY A 353 -2.49 4.19 18.89
CA GLY A 353 -3.08 3.35 19.94
C GLY A 353 -2.49 1.93 20.05
N ALA A 354 -1.34 1.65 19.41
CA ALA A 354 -0.62 0.39 19.59
C ALA A 354 0.37 0.48 20.77
N ASN A 355 0.59 -0.64 21.47
CA ASN A 355 1.55 -0.67 22.57
C ASN A 355 3.00 -0.74 22.04
N PRO A 356 3.80 0.34 22.15
CA PRO A 356 5.14 0.37 21.59
C PRO A 356 6.11 -0.59 22.26
N LEU A 357 5.88 -0.96 23.52
CA LEU A 357 6.75 -1.87 24.28
C LEU A 357 6.56 -3.36 23.88
N THR A 358 5.65 -3.67 22.94
CA THR A 358 5.48 -4.98 22.35
C THR A 358 6.03 -5.07 20.93
N ALA A 359 6.60 -4.01 20.42
CA ALA A 359 7.06 -3.93 19.04
C ALA A 359 8.18 -4.93 18.71
N ARG A 360 8.28 -5.27 17.45
CA ARG A 360 9.44 -5.90 16.83
C ARG A 360 10.00 -4.95 15.80
N LEU A 361 11.32 -4.85 15.75
CA LEU A 361 12.04 -3.91 14.91
C LEU A 361 12.70 -4.62 13.72
N THR A 362 12.90 -3.87 12.64
CA THR A 362 13.80 -4.24 11.55
C THR A 362 14.49 -2.97 11.05
N PHE A 363 15.76 -3.06 10.69
CA PHE A 363 16.55 -1.89 10.31
C PHE A 363 16.96 -1.95 8.85
N GLN A 364 16.93 -0.80 8.21
CA GLN A 364 17.48 -0.61 6.87
C GLN A 364 18.57 0.43 6.93
N GLU A 365 19.78 0.04 6.52
CA GLU A 365 20.95 0.90 6.58
C GLU A 365 21.48 1.26 5.20
N TYR A 366 21.96 2.51 5.05
CA TYR A 366 22.58 3.00 3.84
C TYR A 366 23.66 4.02 4.16
N PHE A 367 24.89 3.68 3.86
CA PHE A 367 26.05 4.52 4.13
C PHE A 367 26.87 4.75 2.86
N GLU A 368 27.72 5.79 2.93
CA GLU A 368 28.71 6.07 1.93
C GLU A 368 29.74 4.92 1.79
N ARG A 369 30.53 4.92 0.71
CA ARG A 369 31.63 3.97 0.57
C ARG A 369 32.67 4.20 1.66
N LEU A 370 32.99 3.14 2.38
CA LEU A 370 33.84 3.22 3.57
C LEU A 370 35.33 3.36 3.24
N HIS A 371 35.81 2.66 2.19
CA HIS A 371 37.22 2.59 1.83
C HIS A 371 38.11 2.27 3.07
N ASP A 372 39.37 2.59 3.05
CA ASP A 372 40.27 2.45 4.20
C ASP A 372 40.30 3.75 5.03
N LYS A 373 39.12 4.27 5.39
CA LYS A 373 38.96 5.52 6.13
C LYS A 373 38.25 5.26 7.47
N PRO A 374 38.96 5.30 8.61
CA PRO A 374 38.37 5.02 9.92
C PRO A 374 37.16 5.87 10.27
N GLU A 375 37.14 7.14 9.85
CA GLU A 375 36.02 8.06 10.10
C GLU A 375 34.75 7.64 9.34
N ARG A 376 34.86 7.03 8.16
CA ARG A 376 33.74 6.49 7.39
C ARG A 376 33.22 5.21 8.04
N TRP A 377 34.11 4.32 8.51
CA TRP A 377 33.73 3.14 9.28
C TRP A 377 33.09 3.49 10.63
N GLY A 378 33.47 4.62 11.23
CA GLY A 378 32.87 5.12 12.45
C GLY A 378 31.38 5.45 12.36
N LYS A 379 30.85 5.79 11.17
CA LYS A 379 29.43 6.16 10.99
C LYS A 379 28.48 4.96 11.14
N PRO A 380 28.65 3.83 10.39
CA PRO A 380 27.82 2.64 10.61
C PRO A 380 28.03 2.06 12.02
N ALA A 381 29.28 2.06 12.54
CA ALA A 381 29.56 1.61 13.90
C ALA A 381 28.77 2.42 14.95
N ALA A 382 28.77 3.74 14.83
CA ALA A 382 27.99 4.62 15.71
C ALA A 382 26.49 4.40 15.59
N ALA A 383 25.97 4.26 14.38
CA ALA A 383 24.55 3.99 14.13
C ALA A 383 24.10 2.67 14.76
N LEU A 384 24.87 1.60 14.57
CA LEU A 384 24.60 0.30 15.19
C LEU A 384 24.59 0.37 16.72
N LEU A 385 25.56 1.08 17.33
CA LEU A 385 25.63 1.26 18.78
C LEU A 385 24.41 2.01 19.31
N GLY A 386 23.97 3.07 18.64
CA GLY A 386 22.77 3.83 19.03
C GLY A 386 21.49 3.00 18.94
N ALA A 387 21.34 2.24 17.84
CA ALA A 387 20.20 1.33 17.68
C ALA A 387 20.21 0.18 18.71
N MET A 388 21.40 -0.34 19.02
CA MET A 388 21.58 -1.39 20.03
C MET A 388 21.22 -0.88 21.43
N GLU A 389 21.66 0.33 21.79
CA GLU A 389 21.30 0.95 23.07
C GLU A 389 19.79 1.09 23.20
N ALA A 390 19.12 1.62 22.17
CA ALA A 390 17.66 1.76 22.17
C ALA A 390 16.95 0.41 22.34
N GLN A 391 17.39 -0.64 21.64
CA GLN A 391 16.83 -1.99 21.77
C GLN A 391 16.97 -2.54 23.18
N ILE A 392 18.15 -2.44 23.77
CA ILE A 392 18.44 -2.94 25.13
C ILE A 392 17.59 -2.17 26.17
N LYS A 393 17.57 -0.84 26.08
CA LYS A 393 16.87 0.02 27.04
C LYS A 393 15.35 -0.09 26.97
N LEU A 394 14.79 -0.28 25.78
CA LEU A 394 13.35 -0.47 25.59
C LEU A 394 12.91 -1.94 25.68
N GLY A 395 13.86 -2.89 25.70
CA GLY A 395 13.56 -4.32 25.66
C GLY A 395 12.94 -4.77 24.33
N LEU A 396 13.25 -4.12 23.20
CA LEU A 396 12.69 -4.36 21.91
C LEU A 396 13.70 -5.05 20.98
N PRO A 397 13.46 -6.31 20.56
CA PRO A 397 14.38 -6.98 19.65
C PRO A 397 14.14 -6.56 18.20
N SER A 398 15.22 -6.47 17.43
CA SER A 398 15.15 -6.49 15.97
C SER A 398 15.14 -7.93 15.45
N ILE A 399 14.34 -8.18 14.40
CA ILE A 399 14.24 -9.50 13.75
C ILE A 399 15.26 -9.67 12.62
N GLY A 400 15.90 -8.59 12.19
CA GLY A 400 16.86 -8.53 11.10
C GLY A 400 16.96 -7.15 10.51
N GLY A 401 17.49 -7.08 9.31
CA GLY A 401 17.66 -5.85 8.56
C GLY A 401 18.47 -6.08 7.30
N LYS A 402 18.84 -5.00 6.65
CA LYS A 402 19.71 -4.98 5.51
C LYS A 402 20.59 -3.72 5.55
N ASP A 403 21.82 -3.85 5.09
CA ASP A 403 22.78 -2.74 4.96
C ASP A 403 23.32 -2.61 3.54
N SER A 404 23.83 -1.42 3.23
CA SER A 404 24.59 -1.14 2.01
C SER A 404 25.54 0.02 2.25
N MET A 405 26.81 -0.16 1.86
CA MET A 405 27.87 0.87 1.92
C MET A 405 28.24 1.33 0.51
N SER A 406 27.23 1.52 -0.35
CA SER A 406 27.41 1.94 -1.75
C SER A 406 26.94 3.37 -2.03
N GLY A 407 26.62 4.13 -1.01
CA GLY A 407 25.96 5.44 -1.09
C GLY A 407 26.90 6.60 -1.44
N SER A 408 27.85 6.41 -2.35
CA SER A 408 28.71 7.48 -2.86
C SER A 408 28.62 7.58 -4.38
N PHE A 409 28.58 8.79 -4.88
CA PHE A 409 28.71 9.11 -6.31
C PHE A 409 29.59 10.34 -6.45
N GLU A 410 30.77 10.19 -7.08
CA GLU A 410 31.80 11.23 -7.13
C GLU A 410 32.07 11.82 -5.72
N ASP A 411 31.82 13.11 -5.53
CA ASP A 411 32.03 13.84 -4.26
C ASP A 411 30.78 13.89 -3.38
N LEU A 412 29.66 13.27 -3.80
CA LEU A 412 28.42 13.22 -3.04
C LEU A 412 28.32 11.92 -2.25
N ASP A 413 28.15 12.06 -0.96
CA ASP A 413 27.88 10.96 -0.04
C ASP A 413 26.45 11.08 0.53
N VAL A 414 25.73 9.96 0.60
CA VAL A 414 24.43 9.91 1.30
C VAL A 414 24.60 10.27 2.78
N PRO A 415 23.57 10.81 3.43
CA PRO A 415 23.61 10.96 4.88
C PRO A 415 23.73 9.58 5.54
N PRO A 416 24.35 9.47 6.73
CA PRO A 416 24.30 8.25 7.52
C PRO A 416 22.85 7.84 7.73
N THR A 417 22.47 6.69 7.19
CA THR A 417 21.07 6.27 7.17
C THR A 417 20.90 4.98 7.96
N LEU A 418 20.09 5.02 9.01
CA LEU A 418 19.49 3.87 9.65
C LEU A 418 18.01 4.16 9.85
N VAL A 419 17.16 3.49 9.09
CA VAL A 419 15.71 3.58 9.23
C VAL A 419 15.23 2.46 10.14
N SER A 420 14.50 2.81 11.20
CA SER A 420 13.85 1.85 12.09
C SER A 420 12.42 1.63 11.62
N PHE A 421 12.07 0.39 11.26
CA PHE A 421 10.68 -0.04 11.13
C PHE A 421 10.25 -0.74 12.42
N ALA A 422 9.05 -0.41 12.89
CA ALA A 422 8.47 -0.99 14.09
C ALA A 422 7.10 -1.57 13.79
N VAL A 423 6.83 -2.80 14.23
CA VAL A 423 5.56 -3.49 14.06
C VAL A 423 5.04 -3.95 15.41
N ALA A 424 3.78 -3.65 15.71
CA ALA A 424 3.07 -4.12 16.91
C ALA A 424 1.66 -4.57 16.56
N MET A 425 1.06 -5.36 17.46
CA MET A 425 -0.35 -5.74 17.37
C MET A 425 -1.23 -4.70 18.07
N THR A 426 -2.40 -4.45 17.51
CA THR A 426 -3.44 -3.59 18.07
C THR A 426 -4.83 -4.17 17.78
N LYS A 427 -5.88 -3.43 18.15
CA LYS A 427 -7.27 -3.71 17.79
C LYS A 427 -7.78 -2.64 16.83
N ALA A 428 -8.43 -3.05 15.75
CA ALA A 428 -9.01 -2.10 14.81
C ALA A 428 -10.00 -1.14 15.50
N SER A 429 -10.80 -1.65 16.43
CA SER A 429 -11.75 -0.86 17.24
C SER A 429 -11.11 0.13 18.21
N LYS A 430 -9.81 -0.03 18.53
CA LYS A 430 -9.05 0.85 19.44
C LYS A 430 -8.08 1.76 18.71
N THR A 431 -7.93 1.60 17.39
CA THR A 431 -7.03 2.44 16.59
C THR A 431 -7.61 3.85 16.47
N ILE A 432 -6.76 4.85 16.67
CA ILE A 432 -7.11 6.25 16.50
C ILE A 432 -6.29 6.88 15.38
N SER A 433 -6.64 8.10 15.02
CA SER A 433 -6.00 8.85 13.92
C SER A 433 -5.58 10.25 14.35
N SER A 434 -4.81 10.93 13.49
CA SER A 434 -4.04 12.11 13.89
C SER A 434 -4.77 13.45 13.76
N GLU A 435 -5.89 13.51 13.01
CA GLU A 435 -6.67 14.75 12.87
C GLU A 435 -7.44 15.10 14.16
N PHE A 436 -7.46 16.36 14.55
CA PHE A 436 -8.28 16.83 15.67
C PHE A 436 -9.77 16.51 15.43
N LYS A 437 -10.44 16.03 16.47
CA LYS A 437 -11.79 15.45 16.38
C LYS A 437 -12.89 16.39 16.82
N LYS A 438 -12.64 17.23 17.81
CA LYS A 438 -13.69 18.01 18.49
C LYS A 438 -13.21 19.42 18.77
N SER A 439 -14.07 20.40 18.60
CA SER A 439 -13.86 21.77 19.06
C SER A 439 -13.94 21.84 20.58
N GLY A 440 -13.08 22.64 21.20
CA GLY A 440 -13.00 22.84 22.65
C GLY A 440 -12.21 21.77 23.41
N SER A 441 -11.52 20.86 22.69
CA SER A 441 -10.70 19.82 23.32
C SER A 441 -9.40 20.41 23.89
N ASN A 442 -9.01 19.94 25.07
CA ASN A 442 -7.68 20.20 25.63
C ASN A 442 -6.62 19.38 24.90
N VAL A 443 -5.55 20.04 24.46
CA VAL A 443 -4.41 19.42 23.78
C VAL A 443 -3.16 19.57 24.64
N ILE A 444 -2.48 18.46 24.90
CA ILE A 444 -1.25 18.43 25.68
C ILE A 444 -0.05 18.05 24.80
N TYR A 445 1.11 18.57 25.17
CA TYR A 445 2.41 18.21 24.64
C TYR A 445 3.15 17.34 25.66
N VAL A 446 3.64 16.19 25.22
CA VAL A 446 4.37 15.23 26.03
C VAL A 446 5.77 15.05 25.45
N PRO A 447 6.79 15.76 25.96
CA PRO A 447 8.14 15.70 25.42
C PRO A 447 8.84 14.38 25.74
N VAL A 448 9.71 13.92 24.84
CA VAL A 448 10.72 12.92 25.18
C VAL A 448 11.74 13.61 26.10
N SER A 449 11.84 13.13 27.34
CA SER A 449 12.85 13.62 28.29
C SER A 449 14.24 13.22 27.82
N GLU A 450 15.18 14.15 27.86
CA GLU A 450 16.58 13.96 27.45
C GLU A 450 17.53 14.04 28.64
N ASN A 451 18.59 13.25 28.61
CA ASN A 451 19.74 13.44 29.47
C ASN A 451 20.51 14.66 28.95
N LYS A 452 20.73 15.65 29.82
CA LYS A 452 21.35 16.95 29.44
C LYS A 452 22.83 16.85 29.05
N GLU A 453 23.52 15.81 29.51
CA GLU A 453 24.95 15.62 29.23
C GLU A 453 25.16 14.85 27.93
N THR A 454 24.34 13.81 27.71
CA THR A 454 24.50 12.90 26.56
C THR A 454 23.57 13.23 25.41
N LEU A 455 22.52 14.04 25.60
CA LEU A 455 21.43 14.32 24.63
C LEU A 455 20.68 13.06 24.15
N MET A 456 20.91 11.94 24.81
CA MET A 456 20.17 10.70 24.61
C MET A 456 18.83 10.76 25.34
N PRO A 457 17.84 9.96 24.95
CA PRO A 457 16.62 9.82 25.73
C PRO A 457 16.93 9.39 27.17
N ASP A 458 16.21 9.97 28.13
CA ASP A 458 16.10 9.38 29.46
C ASP A 458 15.19 8.14 29.32
N TRP A 459 15.81 6.99 29.15
CA TRP A 459 15.13 5.74 28.78
C TRP A 459 14.08 5.31 29.80
N ASP A 460 14.35 5.51 31.10
CA ASP A 460 13.40 5.13 32.14
C ASP A 460 12.14 6.00 32.07
N LYS A 461 12.31 7.31 31.91
CA LYS A 461 11.18 8.25 31.73
C LYS A 461 10.44 8.00 30.42
N LEU A 462 11.13 7.61 29.35
CA LEU A 462 10.51 7.27 28.08
C LEU A 462 9.60 6.04 28.24
N VAL A 463 10.05 5.00 28.94
CA VAL A 463 9.26 3.80 29.23
C VAL A 463 8.04 4.13 30.10
N GLU A 464 8.22 5.00 31.12
CA GLU A 464 7.11 5.50 31.95
C GLU A 464 6.09 6.28 31.12
N MET A 465 6.56 7.17 30.27
CA MET A 465 5.71 7.92 29.32
C MET A 465 4.91 6.96 28.42
N TYR A 466 5.57 5.98 27.80
CA TYR A 466 4.88 5.00 26.95
C TYR A 466 3.79 4.23 27.69
N LYS A 467 4.07 3.78 28.92
CA LYS A 467 3.07 3.07 29.74
C LYS A 467 1.89 3.96 30.11
N ALA A 468 2.14 5.18 30.56
CA ALA A 468 1.09 6.10 31.00
C ALA A 468 0.22 6.57 29.83
N VAL A 469 0.84 6.93 28.70
CA VAL A 469 0.10 7.36 27.52
C VAL A 469 -0.68 6.17 26.90
N TYR A 470 -0.07 4.98 26.84
CA TYR A 470 -0.80 3.79 26.35
C TYR A 470 -2.02 3.47 27.23
N ALA A 471 -1.92 3.66 28.55
CA ALA A 471 -3.07 3.48 29.44
C ALA A 471 -4.23 4.46 29.12
N LEU A 472 -3.93 5.70 28.72
CA LEU A 472 -4.96 6.64 28.26
C LEU A 472 -5.63 6.14 26.98
N PHE A 473 -4.86 5.61 26.03
CA PHE A 473 -5.42 5.02 24.80
C PHE A 473 -6.29 3.79 25.11
N ASP A 474 -5.81 2.88 25.90
CA ASP A 474 -6.53 1.65 26.24
C ASP A 474 -7.86 1.93 26.93
N ASN A 475 -7.91 2.99 27.77
CA ASN A 475 -9.12 3.50 28.40
C ASN A 475 -9.97 4.40 27.49
N GLY A 476 -9.57 4.63 26.25
CA GLY A 476 -10.30 5.43 25.29
C GLY A 476 -10.39 6.91 25.66
N GLN A 477 -9.38 7.47 26.33
CA GLN A 477 -9.34 8.86 26.80
C GLN A 477 -8.64 9.83 25.84
N VAL A 478 -8.00 9.30 24.79
CA VAL A 478 -7.37 10.09 23.72
C VAL A 478 -8.28 10.13 22.50
N LEU A 479 -8.53 11.30 21.94
CA LEU A 479 -9.31 11.49 20.72
C LEU A 479 -8.44 11.41 19.48
N SER A 480 -7.30 12.08 19.47
CA SER A 480 -6.32 12.05 18.40
C SER A 480 -4.91 12.23 18.96
N ALA A 481 -3.91 11.78 18.19
CA ALA A 481 -2.51 11.96 18.54
C ALA A 481 -1.61 12.16 17.34
N SER A 482 -0.56 12.96 17.51
CA SER A 482 0.50 13.16 16.51
C SER A 482 1.87 13.06 17.17
N VAL A 483 2.88 12.69 16.38
CA VAL A 483 4.28 12.66 16.80
C VAL A 483 4.97 13.92 16.28
N VAL A 484 5.74 14.57 17.13
CA VAL A 484 6.61 15.67 16.71
C VAL A 484 7.82 15.09 15.98
N LYS A 485 8.10 15.65 14.81
CA LYS A 485 9.19 15.29 13.90
C LYS A 485 9.63 16.52 13.12
N GLU A 486 10.15 16.36 11.91
CA GLU A 486 10.40 17.53 11.04
C GLU A 486 9.19 18.46 10.99
N GLY A 487 9.45 19.75 11.10
CA GLY A 487 8.42 20.79 11.24
C GLY A 487 8.06 21.15 12.68
N GLY A 488 8.56 20.41 13.67
CA GLY A 488 8.35 20.71 15.09
C GLY A 488 6.89 20.57 15.56
N CYS A 489 6.61 21.10 16.72
CA CYS A 489 5.28 21.16 17.31
C CYS A 489 4.28 21.91 16.41
N ALA A 490 4.71 23.05 15.85
CA ALA A 490 3.90 23.87 14.94
C ALA A 490 3.42 23.11 13.70
N GLY A 491 4.32 22.35 13.07
CA GLY A 491 3.98 21.53 11.90
C GLY A 491 3.01 20.40 12.24
N SER A 492 3.17 19.75 13.39
CA SER A 492 2.28 18.67 13.83
C SER A 492 0.88 19.20 14.16
N VAL A 493 0.76 20.33 14.87
CA VAL A 493 -0.53 20.98 15.16
C VAL A 493 -1.22 21.42 13.86
N ALA A 494 -0.50 22.06 12.95
CA ALA A 494 -1.09 22.49 11.67
C ALA A 494 -1.69 21.33 10.90
N LYS A 495 -0.93 20.24 10.74
CA LYS A 495 -1.40 19.04 10.03
C LYS A 495 -2.61 18.38 10.72
N ALA A 496 -2.66 18.37 12.05
CA ALA A 496 -3.80 17.86 12.80
C ALA A 496 -5.08 18.70 12.61
N CYS A 497 -4.95 20.02 12.37
CA CYS A 497 -6.07 20.91 12.07
C CYS A 497 -6.68 20.65 10.68
N PHE A 498 -5.88 20.28 9.68
CA PHE A 498 -6.28 20.27 8.27
C PHE A 498 -7.41 19.29 7.96
N GLY A 499 -7.37 18.08 8.51
CA GLY A 499 -8.32 17.00 8.18
C GLY A 499 -9.79 17.34 8.47
N ASN A 500 -10.06 18.02 9.56
CA ASN A 500 -11.42 18.42 9.95
C ASN A 500 -11.65 19.93 9.89
N MET A 501 -10.65 20.71 9.45
CA MET A 501 -10.70 22.18 9.41
C MET A 501 -10.99 22.80 10.78
N LEU A 502 -10.53 22.14 11.85
CA LEU A 502 -10.61 22.67 13.21
C LEU A 502 -9.46 23.62 13.45
N GLY A 503 -9.75 24.79 13.98
CA GLY A 503 -8.73 25.74 14.42
C GLY A 503 -8.06 25.31 15.71
N PHE A 504 -6.97 25.98 16.06
CA PHE A 504 -6.23 25.73 17.29
C PHE A 504 -5.73 27.04 17.90
N GLU A 505 -5.92 27.21 19.19
CA GLU A 505 -5.37 28.32 19.94
C GLU A 505 -4.31 27.81 20.91
N PHE A 506 -3.05 28.15 20.65
CA PHE A 506 -1.96 27.92 21.59
C PHE A 506 -2.25 28.69 22.90
N LYS A 507 -1.71 28.18 24.02
CA LYS A 507 -1.97 28.75 25.34
C LYS A 507 -1.75 30.28 25.35
N PRO A 508 -2.81 31.08 25.55
CA PRO A 508 -2.72 32.55 25.31
C PRO A 508 -1.90 33.32 26.35
N ASP A 509 -1.71 32.77 27.53
CA ASP A 509 -0.94 33.34 28.63
C ASP A 509 0.55 32.89 28.63
N TYR A 510 1.00 32.26 27.55
CA TYR A 510 2.36 31.79 27.34
C TYR A 510 2.90 32.27 25.99
N THR A 511 4.14 32.75 25.98
CA THR A 511 4.83 33.14 24.72
C THR A 511 5.78 32.03 24.30
N TYR A 512 5.45 31.37 23.24
CA TYR A 512 6.26 30.28 22.67
C TYR A 512 7.49 30.82 21.96
N THR A 513 8.64 30.19 22.20
CA THR A 513 9.87 30.45 21.47
C THR A 513 9.90 29.75 20.11
N MET A 514 10.85 30.15 19.25
CA MET A 514 11.07 29.52 17.97
C MET A 514 11.47 28.03 18.13
N GLU A 515 12.29 27.73 19.13
CA GLU A 515 12.73 26.37 19.43
C GLU A 515 11.57 25.48 19.88
N GLU A 516 10.68 25.97 20.73
CA GLU A 516 9.52 25.22 21.21
C GLU A 516 8.55 24.89 20.06
N LEU A 517 8.44 25.80 19.08
CA LEU A 517 7.53 25.63 17.95
C LEU A 517 8.12 24.79 16.81
N PHE A 518 9.39 25.01 16.46
CA PHE A 518 9.95 24.54 15.20
C PHE A 518 11.11 23.55 15.32
N ALA A 519 11.71 23.35 16.50
CA ALA A 519 12.75 22.34 16.66
C ALA A 519 12.18 20.92 16.47
N PRO A 520 12.85 20.04 15.71
CA PRO A 520 12.37 18.69 15.41
C PRO A 520 12.58 17.74 16.60
N LYS A 521 11.79 17.90 17.66
CA LYS A 521 11.81 17.12 18.91
C LYS A 521 11.25 15.73 18.70
N ALA A 522 11.92 14.92 17.85
CA ALA A 522 11.46 13.59 17.41
C ALA A 522 11.00 12.69 18.56
N GLY A 523 9.86 12.05 18.37
CA GLY A 523 9.27 11.12 19.31
C GLY A 523 8.37 11.74 20.38
N SER A 524 8.39 13.06 20.57
CA SER A 524 7.45 13.75 21.45
C SER A 524 6.03 13.68 20.91
N LEU A 525 5.02 13.72 21.79
CA LEU A 525 3.63 13.51 21.41
C LEU A 525 2.79 14.78 21.60
N ILE A 526 1.80 14.96 20.73
CA ILE A 526 0.70 15.91 20.88
C ILE A 526 -0.57 15.08 20.99
N LEU A 527 -1.28 15.20 22.09
CA LEU A 527 -2.48 14.41 22.40
C LEU A 527 -3.69 15.32 22.55
N GLU A 528 -4.75 15.06 21.78
CA GLU A 528 -6.07 15.62 22.01
C GLU A 528 -6.83 14.73 23.01
N LEU A 529 -7.24 15.27 24.14
CA LEU A 529 -7.83 14.51 25.22
C LEU A 529 -9.35 14.66 25.25
N LYS A 530 -10.05 13.62 25.69
CA LYS A 530 -11.47 13.71 26.07
C LYS A 530 -11.67 14.63 27.26
N ASP A 531 -12.87 15.18 27.38
CA ASP A 531 -13.25 16.05 28.49
C ASP A 531 -13.00 15.33 29.83
N GLY A 532 -12.21 15.98 30.71
CA GLY A 532 -11.85 15.45 32.03
C GLY A 532 -10.72 14.41 32.03
N ALA A 533 -10.18 14.02 30.89
CA ALA A 533 -9.03 13.14 30.83
C ALA A 533 -7.74 13.90 31.18
N THR A 534 -6.87 13.28 31.96
CA THR A 534 -5.58 13.85 32.39
C THR A 534 -4.50 12.79 32.34
N LEU A 535 -3.27 13.18 31.95
CA LEU A 535 -2.10 12.34 32.09
C LEU A 535 -1.56 12.43 33.52
N SER A 536 -0.91 11.38 34.05
CA SER A 536 -0.28 11.39 35.37
C SER A 536 0.74 12.55 35.48
N GLU A 537 0.74 13.22 36.61
CA GLU A 537 1.72 14.30 36.95
C GLU A 537 3.17 13.78 37.03
N ASP A 538 3.35 12.47 37.19
CA ASP A 538 4.67 11.84 37.18
C ASP A 538 5.30 11.84 35.78
N VAL A 539 4.50 11.99 34.73
CA VAL A 539 4.97 12.10 33.35
C VAL A 539 5.00 13.55 32.92
N LEU A 540 6.16 14.03 32.49
CA LEU A 540 6.32 15.40 32.04
C LEU A 540 5.38 15.71 30.87
N HIS A 541 4.53 16.71 31.03
CA HIS A 541 3.64 17.18 29.99
C HIS A 541 3.22 18.64 30.24
N TYR A 542 2.73 19.29 29.19
CA TYR A 542 2.31 20.69 29.23
C TYR A 542 0.97 20.83 28.46
N THR A 543 0.06 21.65 28.97
CA THR A 543 -1.08 22.10 28.16
C THR A 543 -0.56 22.96 27.03
N LEU A 544 -0.77 22.51 25.79
CA LEU A 544 -0.34 23.18 24.57
C LEU A 544 -1.35 24.24 24.12
N GLY A 545 -2.62 23.94 24.22
CA GLY A 545 -3.70 24.81 23.77
C GLY A 545 -5.03 24.09 23.67
N THR A 546 -5.93 24.68 22.89
CA THR A 546 -7.32 24.19 22.73
C THR A 546 -7.76 24.25 21.28
N THR A 547 -8.45 23.25 20.83
CA THR A 547 -9.09 23.21 19.50
C THR A 547 -10.33 24.12 19.46
N ASN A 548 -10.66 24.66 18.28
CA ASN A 548 -11.83 25.53 18.12
C ASN A 548 -12.40 25.46 16.69
N GLU A 549 -13.50 26.17 16.42
CA GLU A 549 -14.17 26.18 15.11
C GLU A 549 -13.74 27.32 14.18
N SER A 550 -12.73 28.10 14.57
CA SER A 550 -12.35 29.31 13.82
C SER A 550 -11.70 29.07 12.46
N SER A 551 -11.29 27.81 12.15
CA SER A 551 -10.43 27.49 11.01
C SER A 551 -9.12 28.33 10.94
N LYS A 552 -8.58 28.67 12.11
CA LYS A 552 -7.33 29.43 12.27
C LYS A 552 -6.44 28.80 13.31
N ILE A 553 -5.14 29.03 13.19
CA ILE A 553 -4.18 28.79 14.28
C ILE A 553 -3.80 30.12 14.90
N THR A 554 -3.96 30.24 16.20
CA THR A 554 -3.55 31.43 16.95
C THR A 554 -2.37 31.08 17.86
N VAL A 555 -1.25 31.79 17.72
CA VAL A 555 -0.02 31.64 18.52
C VAL A 555 0.59 32.99 18.82
N ASN A 556 1.04 33.23 20.05
CA ASN A 556 1.64 34.50 20.53
C ASN A 556 0.79 35.74 20.16
N GLY A 557 -0.55 35.60 20.14
CA GLY A 557 -1.49 36.66 19.78
C GLY A 557 -1.67 36.89 18.27
N GLU A 558 -0.97 36.18 17.43
CA GLU A 558 -1.12 36.23 15.96
C GLU A 558 -1.99 35.08 15.43
N SER A 559 -2.85 35.35 14.44
CA SER A 559 -3.71 34.33 13.81
C SER A 559 -3.31 34.05 12.38
N LEU A 560 -3.36 32.79 11.99
CA LEU A 560 -3.06 32.25 10.67
C LEU A 560 -4.28 31.46 10.14
N GLU A 561 -4.70 31.77 8.92
CA GLU A 561 -5.82 31.05 8.28
C GLU A 561 -5.37 29.64 7.85
N LEU A 562 -6.16 28.62 8.16
CA LEU A 562 -5.84 27.25 7.75
C LEU A 562 -5.73 27.12 6.22
N LYS A 563 -6.56 27.83 5.47
CA LYS A 563 -6.51 27.81 3.99
C LYS A 563 -5.14 28.24 3.46
N ASP A 564 -4.55 29.29 4.03
CA ASP A 564 -3.23 29.77 3.60
C ASP A 564 -2.11 28.79 3.99
N LEU A 565 -2.26 28.17 5.13
CA LEU A 565 -1.31 27.15 5.61
C LEU A 565 -1.41 25.86 4.78
N ILE A 566 -2.60 25.43 4.39
CA ILE A 566 -2.82 24.29 3.49
C ILE A 566 -2.19 24.57 2.14
N GLU A 567 -2.41 25.76 1.55
CA GLU A 567 -1.79 26.13 0.28
C GLU A 567 -0.25 26.13 0.38
N ALA A 568 0.31 26.71 1.43
CA ALA A 568 1.76 26.68 1.68
C ALA A 568 2.31 25.26 1.80
N TRP A 569 1.54 24.36 2.43
CA TRP A 569 1.91 22.96 2.67
C TRP A 569 1.79 22.11 1.40
N THR A 570 0.77 22.32 0.56
CA THR A 570 0.51 21.47 -0.62
C THR A 570 1.26 21.89 -1.87
N SER A 571 1.63 23.17 -2.01
CA SER A 571 2.20 23.71 -3.24
C SER A 571 3.63 23.26 -3.62
N PRO A 572 4.55 22.95 -2.67
CA PRO A 572 5.95 22.73 -3.04
C PRO A 572 6.19 21.57 -4.02
N LEU A 573 5.46 20.48 -3.89
CA LEU A 573 5.62 19.29 -4.73
C LEU A 573 4.60 19.21 -5.90
N GLU A 574 3.77 20.22 -6.10
CA GLU A 574 2.71 20.18 -7.11
C GLU A 574 3.23 19.94 -8.54
N LYS A 575 4.44 20.44 -8.88
CA LYS A 575 5.08 20.21 -10.18
C LYS A 575 5.60 18.79 -10.37
N VAL A 576 5.88 18.07 -9.30
CA VAL A 576 6.44 16.71 -9.32
C VAL A 576 5.35 15.66 -9.08
N PHE A 577 4.51 15.93 -8.11
CA PHE A 577 3.39 15.08 -7.70
C PHE A 577 2.09 15.88 -7.69
N PRO A 578 1.50 16.14 -8.86
CA PRO A 578 0.32 16.99 -8.97
C PRO A 578 -0.86 16.45 -8.18
N THR A 579 -1.57 17.37 -7.52
CA THR A 579 -2.82 17.13 -6.80
C THR A 579 -3.99 17.88 -7.41
N LYS A 580 -3.71 18.83 -8.30
CA LYS A 580 -4.68 19.68 -8.98
C LYS A 580 -4.73 19.36 -10.47
N ALA A 581 -5.90 19.49 -11.08
CA ALA A 581 -6.10 19.42 -12.52
C ALA A 581 -7.17 20.43 -12.94
N GLU A 582 -7.03 20.96 -14.15
CA GLU A 582 -8.06 21.81 -14.74
C GLU A 582 -9.23 20.93 -15.18
N VAL A 583 -10.40 21.19 -14.64
CA VAL A 583 -11.66 20.55 -15.03
C VAL A 583 -12.62 21.63 -15.50
N PRO A 584 -13.36 21.43 -16.60
CA PRO A 584 -14.35 22.38 -17.05
C PRO A 584 -15.40 22.66 -15.96
N GLU A 585 -15.69 23.92 -15.69
CA GLU A 585 -16.82 24.31 -14.84
C GLU A 585 -18.12 24.03 -15.61
N ILE A 586 -18.70 22.85 -15.37
CA ILE A 586 -20.00 22.49 -15.92
C ILE A 586 -20.98 22.39 -14.75
N THR A 587 -22.10 23.10 -14.83
CA THR A 587 -23.17 22.98 -13.85
C THR A 587 -23.75 21.56 -13.97
N VAL A 588 -23.68 20.80 -12.91
CA VAL A 588 -24.19 19.42 -12.84
C VAL A 588 -25.59 19.45 -12.25
N ASP A 589 -26.59 19.46 -13.12
CA ASP A 589 -27.97 19.26 -12.68
C ASP A 589 -28.42 17.84 -13.03
N ALA A 590 -28.31 16.96 -12.06
CA ALA A 590 -28.83 15.59 -12.17
C ALA A 590 -29.85 15.36 -11.07
N PRO A 591 -31.14 15.46 -11.40
CA PRO A 591 -32.22 15.22 -10.46
C PRO A 591 -32.18 13.78 -9.94
N LEU A 592 -32.56 13.62 -8.68
CA LEU A 592 -32.68 12.29 -8.08
C LEU A 592 -33.82 11.49 -8.74
N TYR A 593 -33.49 10.26 -9.15
CA TYR A 593 -34.47 9.34 -9.73
C TYR A 593 -34.93 8.35 -8.64
N THR A 594 -36.17 8.48 -8.18
CA THR A 594 -36.70 7.74 -7.03
C THR A 594 -37.56 6.52 -7.40
N GLU A 595 -37.91 6.37 -8.68
CA GLU A 595 -38.68 5.21 -9.12
C GLU A 595 -37.80 3.95 -9.04
N ARG A 596 -38.41 2.86 -8.55
CA ARG A 596 -37.72 1.57 -8.41
C ARG A 596 -38.21 0.60 -9.49
N ASN A 597 -37.29 -0.16 -10.03
CA ASN A 597 -37.68 -1.31 -10.83
C ASN A 597 -38.29 -2.37 -9.87
N THR A 598 -39.56 -2.66 -10.06
CA THR A 598 -40.32 -3.65 -9.29
C THR A 598 -40.27 -5.06 -9.89
N HIS A 599 -39.56 -5.23 -11.00
CA HIS A 599 -39.38 -6.55 -11.61
C HIS A 599 -38.76 -7.53 -10.64
N SER A 600 -39.30 -8.72 -10.59
CA SER A 600 -38.83 -9.81 -9.73
C SER A 600 -38.55 -11.02 -10.63
N PRO A 601 -37.40 -11.69 -10.45
CA PRO A 601 -37.06 -12.82 -11.28
C PRO A 601 -38.11 -13.92 -11.16
N ALA A 602 -38.44 -14.55 -12.28
CA ALA A 602 -39.42 -15.63 -12.37
C ALA A 602 -39.02 -16.83 -11.48
N ILE A 603 -37.72 -17.05 -11.32
CA ILE A 603 -37.17 -18.13 -10.49
C ILE A 603 -36.50 -17.54 -9.24
N LYS A 604 -37.06 -17.87 -8.09
CA LYS A 604 -36.49 -17.53 -6.79
C LYS A 604 -35.48 -18.58 -6.36
N VAL A 605 -34.37 -18.10 -5.77
CA VAL A 605 -33.26 -18.96 -5.34
C VAL A 605 -32.83 -18.55 -3.93
N ALA A 606 -32.93 -19.47 -2.98
CA ALA A 606 -32.59 -19.19 -1.59
C ALA A 606 -31.11 -18.76 -1.39
N LYS A 607 -30.22 -19.31 -2.19
CA LYS A 607 -28.78 -19.01 -2.21
C LYS A 607 -28.32 -18.80 -3.65
N PRO A 608 -28.41 -17.55 -4.16
CA PRO A 608 -28.02 -17.26 -5.55
C PRO A 608 -26.55 -17.59 -5.78
N LYS A 609 -26.24 -18.16 -6.95
CA LYS A 609 -24.89 -18.43 -7.38
C LYS A 609 -24.32 -17.23 -8.12
N VAL A 610 -23.11 -16.82 -7.71
CA VAL A 610 -22.33 -15.74 -8.31
C VAL A 610 -21.13 -16.33 -9.04
N PHE A 611 -20.93 -15.95 -10.26
CA PHE A 611 -19.74 -16.30 -11.05
C PHE A 611 -18.79 -15.12 -11.14
N ILE A 612 -17.52 -15.34 -10.79
CA ILE A 612 -16.44 -14.34 -10.83
C ILE A 612 -15.31 -14.90 -11.71
N PRO A 613 -15.12 -14.42 -12.95
CA PRO A 613 -13.95 -14.74 -13.75
C PRO A 613 -12.73 -13.99 -13.22
N CYS A 614 -11.64 -14.70 -12.97
CA CYS A 614 -10.38 -14.15 -12.49
C CYS A 614 -9.32 -14.24 -13.59
N PHE A 615 -9.10 -13.13 -14.27
CA PHE A 615 -8.09 -13.00 -15.33
C PHE A 615 -6.69 -12.82 -14.74
N PRO A 616 -5.62 -13.11 -15.49
CA PRO A 616 -4.28 -12.63 -15.11
C PRO A 616 -4.30 -11.12 -14.87
N GLY A 617 -3.87 -10.68 -13.70
CA GLY A 617 -3.92 -9.28 -13.26
C GLY A 617 -5.20 -8.86 -12.51
N THR A 618 -6.24 -9.68 -12.45
CA THR A 618 -7.37 -9.48 -11.52
C THR A 618 -6.87 -9.61 -10.08
N ASN A 619 -7.26 -8.68 -9.20
CA ASN A 619 -6.80 -8.69 -7.80
C ASN A 619 -7.88 -8.38 -6.75
N CYS A 620 -9.12 -8.05 -7.19
CA CYS A 620 -10.26 -7.83 -6.28
C CYS A 620 -11.18 -9.05 -6.15
N GLU A 621 -10.79 -10.22 -6.68
CA GLU A 621 -11.60 -11.44 -6.66
C GLU A 621 -11.90 -11.94 -5.25
N ILE A 622 -10.95 -11.77 -4.31
CA ILE A 622 -11.09 -12.23 -2.94
C ILE A 622 -12.05 -11.31 -2.16
N ASP A 623 -11.88 -9.99 -2.29
CA ASP A 623 -12.74 -9.00 -1.61
C ASP A 623 -14.19 -9.13 -2.10
N THR A 624 -14.35 -9.24 -3.41
CA THR A 624 -15.65 -9.44 -4.06
C THR A 624 -16.31 -10.75 -3.63
N LYS A 625 -15.57 -11.86 -3.60
CA LYS A 625 -16.05 -13.14 -3.12
C LYS A 625 -16.55 -13.03 -1.68
N ARG A 626 -15.77 -12.45 -0.79
CA ARG A 626 -16.14 -12.25 0.63
C ARG A 626 -17.41 -11.40 0.77
N ALA A 627 -17.55 -10.33 0.00
CA ALA A 627 -18.72 -9.46 0.04
C ALA A 627 -20.00 -10.23 -0.35
N PHE A 628 -19.98 -11.03 -1.41
CA PHE A 628 -21.12 -11.86 -1.82
C PHE A 628 -21.42 -13.00 -0.86
N GLU A 629 -20.39 -13.70 -0.36
CA GLU A 629 -20.56 -14.77 0.64
C GLU A 629 -21.20 -14.24 1.93
N LYS A 630 -20.78 -13.03 2.38
CA LYS A 630 -21.38 -12.34 3.53
C LYS A 630 -22.83 -11.97 3.29
N ALA A 631 -23.17 -11.58 2.07
CA ALA A 631 -24.56 -11.32 1.66
C ALA A 631 -25.42 -12.60 1.53
N GLY A 632 -24.79 -13.78 1.60
CA GLY A 632 -25.47 -15.09 1.59
C GLY A 632 -25.57 -15.73 0.20
N ALA A 633 -24.68 -15.39 -0.71
CA ALA A 633 -24.54 -16.04 -2.02
C ALA A 633 -23.65 -17.29 -1.97
N ASP A 634 -23.72 -18.11 -3.01
CA ASP A 634 -22.75 -19.15 -3.35
C ASP A 634 -21.83 -18.62 -4.45
N VAL A 635 -20.52 -18.57 -4.19
CA VAL A 635 -19.58 -17.87 -5.06
C VAL A 635 -18.60 -18.83 -5.72
N GLU A 636 -18.58 -18.85 -7.04
CA GLU A 636 -17.60 -19.56 -7.85
C GLU A 636 -16.61 -18.56 -8.46
N VAL A 637 -15.33 -18.72 -8.12
CA VAL A 637 -14.22 -17.99 -8.77
C VAL A 637 -13.52 -18.93 -9.72
N LEU A 638 -13.42 -18.55 -10.98
CA LEU A 638 -12.74 -19.34 -12.01
C LEU A 638 -11.50 -18.61 -12.50
N ILE A 639 -10.34 -19.26 -12.37
CA ILE A 639 -9.07 -18.74 -12.88
C ILE A 639 -9.01 -18.95 -14.39
N VAL A 640 -8.89 -17.86 -15.12
CA VAL A 640 -8.69 -17.86 -16.57
C VAL A 640 -7.26 -18.30 -16.88
N LYS A 641 -7.11 -19.41 -17.58
CA LYS A 641 -5.82 -20.02 -17.91
C LYS A 641 -5.40 -19.69 -19.34
N ASN A 642 -4.10 -19.47 -19.54
CA ASN A 642 -3.52 -19.14 -20.82
C ASN A 642 -2.04 -19.58 -20.99
N LEU A 643 -1.60 -20.59 -20.25
CA LEU A 643 -0.24 -21.13 -20.41
C LEU A 643 -0.07 -21.91 -21.71
N LYS A 644 -1.13 -22.58 -22.15
CA LYS A 644 -1.18 -23.39 -23.37
C LYS A 644 -2.42 -23.03 -24.19
N PRO A 645 -2.42 -23.26 -25.52
CA PRO A 645 -3.61 -23.02 -26.35
C PRO A 645 -4.86 -23.80 -25.88
N SER A 646 -4.69 -25.05 -25.44
CA SER A 646 -5.79 -25.86 -24.89
C SER A 646 -6.43 -25.27 -23.64
N ASP A 647 -5.65 -24.52 -22.83
CA ASP A 647 -6.15 -23.89 -21.60
C ASP A 647 -7.23 -22.83 -21.91
N ILE A 648 -7.12 -22.17 -23.08
CA ILE A 648 -8.08 -21.16 -23.53
C ILE A 648 -9.42 -21.82 -23.86
N GLU A 649 -9.39 -22.93 -24.58
CA GLU A 649 -10.60 -23.70 -24.96
C GLU A 649 -11.29 -24.25 -23.71
N GLU A 650 -10.55 -24.92 -22.82
CA GLU A 650 -11.03 -25.40 -21.53
C GLU A 650 -11.64 -24.30 -20.68
N THR A 651 -11.00 -23.12 -20.67
CA THR A 651 -11.49 -21.95 -19.91
C THR A 651 -12.80 -21.44 -20.46
N ILE A 652 -12.95 -21.33 -21.79
CA ILE A 652 -14.19 -20.89 -22.45
C ILE A 652 -15.34 -21.83 -22.10
N GLU A 653 -15.14 -23.16 -22.20
CA GLU A 653 -16.15 -24.15 -21.83
C GLU A 653 -16.53 -24.06 -20.35
N ALA A 654 -15.56 -23.91 -19.47
CA ALA A 654 -15.79 -23.76 -18.03
C ALA A 654 -16.56 -22.46 -17.71
N MET A 655 -16.22 -21.35 -18.35
CA MET A 655 -16.92 -20.08 -18.22
C MET A 655 -18.37 -20.17 -18.68
N GLU A 656 -18.62 -20.76 -19.84
CA GLU A 656 -19.97 -20.99 -20.36
C GLU A 656 -20.82 -21.74 -19.35
N LYS A 657 -20.32 -22.85 -18.83
CA LYS A 657 -21.01 -23.67 -17.82
C LYS A 657 -21.27 -22.89 -16.54
N ALA A 658 -20.29 -22.10 -16.06
CA ALA A 658 -20.41 -21.30 -14.87
C ALA A 658 -21.48 -20.21 -15.05
N ILE A 659 -21.50 -19.49 -16.18
CA ILE A 659 -22.49 -18.44 -16.48
C ILE A 659 -23.90 -19.07 -16.57
N LYS A 660 -24.07 -20.20 -17.28
CA LYS A 660 -25.34 -20.90 -17.40
C LYS A 660 -25.91 -21.38 -16.07
N SER A 661 -25.05 -21.67 -15.08
CA SER A 661 -25.49 -22.13 -13.76
C SER A 661 -25.67 -20.98 -12.73
N SER A 662 -25.26 -19.76 -13.04
CA SER A 662 -25.26 -18.64 -12.13
C SER A 662 -26.47 -17.72 -12.31
N GLN A 663 -26.80 -16.96 -11.28
CA GLN A 663 -27.81 -15.90 -11.26
C GLN A 663 -27.16 -14.52 -11.37
N ILE A 664 -25.92 -14.39 -10.93
CA ILE A 664 -25.18 -13.14 -10.91
C ILE A 664 -23.84 -13.35 -11.62
N LEU A 665 -23.52 -12.45 -12.54
CA LEU A 665 -22.22 -12.34 -13.18
C LEU A 665 -21.50 -11.13 -12.59
N MET A 666 -20.29 -11.35 -12.04
CA MET A 666 -19.51 -10.29 -11.40
C MET A 666 -18.15 -10.11 -12.11
N PHE A 667 -17.90 -8.92 -12.59
CA PHE A 667 -16.63 -8.50 -13.14
C PHE A 667 -15.84 -7.73 -12.06
N PRO A 668 -14.82 -8.34 -11.43
CA PRO A 668 -14.07 -7.71 -10.36
C PRO A 668 -13.10 -6.65 -10.88
N GLY A 669 -12.61 -5.84 -9.96
CA GLY A 669 -11.53 -4.89 -10.20
C GLY A 669 -10.16 -5.56 -10.35
N GLY A 670 -9.18 -4.77 -10.75
CA GLY A 670 -7.79 -5.17 -10.96
C GLY A 670 -7.21 -4.57 -12.23
N PHE A 671 -6.23 -5.29 -12.80
CA PHE A 671 -5.46 -4.87 -13.96
C PHE A 671 -5.36 -6.04 -14.96
N SER A 672 -6.49 -6.44 -15.53
CA SER A 672 -6.58 -7.63 -16.38
C SER A 672 -5.63 -7.58 -17.58
N GLY A 673 -4.75 -8.58 -17.67
CA GLY A 673 -3.72 -8.65 -18.70
C GLY A 673 -2.49 -7.81 -18.40
N GLY A 674 -2.40 -7.16 -17.23
CA GLY A 674 -1.36 -6.19 -16.87
C GLY A 674 -1.52 -4.88 -17.64
N ASP A 675 -2.74 -4.55 -18.02
CA ASP A 675 -3.11 -3.40 -18.84
C ASP A 675 -3.12 -2.10 -18.03
N GLU A 676 -1.96 -1.60 -17.69
CA GLU A 676 -1.74 -0.21 -17.38
C GLU A 676 -0.68 0.36 -18.33
N PRO A 677 -0.90 1.57 -18.85
CA PRO A 677 -2.05 2.47 -18.71
C PRO A 677 -3.11 2.35 -19.81
N ASP A 678 -2.85 1.71 -20.94
CA ASP A 678 -3.70 1.80 -22.12
C ASP A 678 -4.57 0.56 -22.37
N GLY A 679 -5.87 0.70 -22.18
CA GLY A 679 -6.82 -0.30 -22.65
C GLY A 679 -7.35 -1.20 -21.56
N SER A 680 -7.47 -0.67 -20.37
CA SER A 680 -8.06 -1.33 -19.22
C SER A 680 -9.39 -2.03 -19.54
N GLY A 681 -9.48 -3.31 -19.16
CA GLY A 681 -10.64 -4.16 -19.46
C GLY A 681 -10.67 -4.77 -20.87
N LYS A 682 -9.69 -4.54 -21.74
CA LYS A 682 -9.66 -5.10 -23.10
C LYS A 682 -9.60 -6.62 -23.10
N PHE A 683 -8.79 -7.20 -22.23
CA PHE A 683 -8.67 -8.67 -22.16
C PHE A 683 -10.00 -9.33 -21.78
N ILE A 684 -10.66 -8.79 -20.75
CA ILE A 684 -12.00 -9.22 -20.35
C ILE A 684 -12.97 -9.05 -21.52
N ALA A 685 -13.04 -7.87 -22.12
CA ALA A 685 -13.96 -7.56 -23.21
C ALA A 685 -13.74 -8.48 -24.42
N THR A 686 -12.49 -8.76 -24.81
CA THR A 686 -12.16 -9.66 -25.90
C THR A 686 -12.66 -11.09 -25.62
N THR A 687 -12.43 -11.59 -24.41
CA THR A 687 -12.89 -12.94 -24.01
C THR A 687 -14.43 -13.03 -24.02
N PHE A 688 -15.13 -12.02 -23.50
CA PHE A 688 -16.60 -12.01 -23.43
C PHE A 688 -17.28 -11.75 -24.80
N ARG A 689 -16.53 -11.29 -25.80
CA ARG A 689 -17.00 -11.22 -27.19
C ARG A 689 -16.95 -12.58 -27.93
N ASN A 690 -16.33 -13.60 -27.29
CA ASN A 690 -16.46 -14.96 -27.83
C ASN A 690 -17.95 -15.33 -27.96
N PRO A 691 -18.40 -15.85 -29.13
CA PRO A 691 -19.82 -16.09 -29.37
C PRO A 691 -20.51 -16.96 -28.32
N VAL A 692 -19.83 -18.02 -27.84
CA VAL A 692 -20.36 -18.96 -26.85
C VAL A 692 -20.58 -18.24 -25.50
N ILE A 693 -19.62 -17.43 -25.07
CA ILE A 693 -19.70 -16.65 -23.83
C ILE A 693 -20.75 -15.55 -23.96
N SER A 694 -20.75 -14.84 -25.09
CA SER A 694 -21.70 -13.73 -25.34
C SER A 694 -23.15 -14.25 -25.34
N GLU A 695 -23.42 -15.42 -25.96
CA GLU A 695 -24.73 -16.06 -25.93
C GLU A 695 -25.14 -16.43 -24.50
N ALA A 696 -24.23 -17.00 -23.70
CA ALA A 696 -24.50 -17.37 -22.30
C ALA A 696 -24.81 -16.13 -21.41
N VAL A 697 -24.11 -15.01 -21.64
CA VAL A 697 -24.39 -13.74 -20.95
C VAL A 697 -25.74 -13.17 -21.36
N ASN A 698 -26.05 -13.15 -22.64
CA ASN A 698 -27.35 -12.70 -23.14
C ASN A 698 -28.50 -13.56 -22.63
N ASP A 699 -28.30 -14.88 -22.55
CA ASP A 699 -29.27 -15.80 -21.95
C ASP A 699 -29.51 -15.48 -20.47
N LEU A 700 -28.40 -15.25 -19.69
CA LEU A 700 -28.48 -14.86 -18.29
C LEU A 700 -29.33 -13.60 -18.10
N LEU A 701 -29.07 -12.57 -18.89
CA LEU A 701 -29.72 -11.26 -18.74
C LEU A 701 -31.13 -11.21 -19.33
N LYS A 702 -31.39 -11.80 -20.50
CA LYS A 702 -32.67 -11.69 -21.23
C LYS A 702 -33.68 -12.75 -20.84
N ASN A 703 -33.23 -13.97 -20.57
CA ASN A 703 -34.14 -15.12 -20.41
C ASN A 703 -34.25 -15.59 -18.95
N ARG A 704 -33.24 -15.31 -18.11
CA ARG A 704 -33.16 -15.83 -16.73
C ARG A 704 -33.22 -14.73 -15.65
N ASP A 705 -33.57 -13.50 -16.05
CA ASP A 705 -33.64 -12.33 -15.15
C ASP A 705 -32.39 -12.11 -14.29
N GLY A 706 -31.24 -12.50 -14.82
CA GLY A 706 -29.97 -12.41 -14.10
C GLY A 706 -29.49 -10.97 -13.85
N LEU A 707 -28.53 -10.83 -12.95
CA LEU A 707 -27.85 -9.57 -12.64
C LEU A 707 -26.39 -9.60 -13.09
N ALA A 708 -25.86 -8.42 -13.44
CA ALA A 708 -24.42 -8.24 -13.65
C ALA A 708 -23.91 -7.01 -12.92
N LEU A 709 -22.72 -7.13 -12.34
CA LEU A 709 -22.03 -6.04 -11.63
C LEU A 709 -20.59 -5.96 -12.14
N GLY A 710 -20.12 -4.75 -12.44
CA GLY A 710 -18.72 -4.48 -12.77
C GLY A 710 -18.19 -3.35 -11.93
N ILE A 711 -17.08 -3.61 -11.22
CA ILE A 711 -16.42 -2.63 -10.37
C ILE A 711 -15.03 -2.31 -10.93
N CYS A 712 -14.69 -1.02 -11.07
CA CYS A 712 -13.41 -0.50 -11.53
C CYS A 712 -13.02 -1.13 -12.89
N ASN A 713 -12.04 -2.03 -12.96
CA ASN A 713 -11.67 -2.75 -14.17
C ASN A 713 -12.86 -3.54 -14.77
N GLY A 714 -13.73 -4.04 -13.92
CA GLY A 714 -15.00 -4.67 -14.35
C GLY A 714 -15.95 -3.69 -15.04
N PHE A 715 -16.06 -2.45 -14.55
CA PHE A 715 -16.87 -1.42 -15.22
C PHE A 715 -16.24 -1.02 -16.56
N GLN A 716 -14.93 -0.90 -16.64
CA GLN A 716 -14.21 -0.68 -17.89
C GLN A 716 -14.52 -1.78 -18.94
N ALA A 717 -14.62 -3.03 -18.49
CA ALA A 717 -15.01 -4.14 -19.34
C ALA A 717 -16.49 -4.05 -19.76
N LEU A 718 -17.42 -3.76 -18.83
CA LEU A 718 -18.85 -3.63 -19.11
C LEU A 718 -19.14 -2.56 -20.17
N ILE A 719 -18.48 -1.40 -20.07
CA ILE A 719 -18.68 -0.30 -21.02
C ILE A 719 -18.12 -0.65 -22.40
N LYS A 720 -16.96 -1.31 -22.45
CA LYS A 720 -16.35 -1.78 -23.70
C LYS A 720 -17.16 -2.90 -24.38
N LEU A 721 -17.94 -3.66 -23.61
CA LEU A 721 -18.85 -4.68 -24.12
C LEU A 721 -20.20 -4.08 -24.57
N GLY A 722 -20.51 -2.86 -24.18
CA GLY A 722 -21.81 -2.23 -24.38
C GLY A 722 -22.89 -2.73 -23.41
N LEU A 723 -22.55 -3.59 -22.44
CA LEU A 723 -23.44 -4.07 -21.40
C LEU A 723 -24.02 -2.93 -20.57
N VAL A 724 -23.25 -1.89 -20.35
CA VAL A 724 -23.76 -0.56 -19.99
C VAL A 724 -23.37 0.42 -21.09
N PRO A 725 -24.28 1.26 -21.55
CA PRO A 725 -25.63 1.52 -21.04
C PRO A 725 -26.75 0.65 -21.67
N ASN A 726 -26.44 -0.36 -22.52
CA ASN A 726 -27.47 -0.99 -23.38
C ASN A 726 -28.14 -2.25 -22.76
N GLY A 727 -27.52 -2.95 -21.81
CA GLY A 727 -28.06 -4.18 -21.21
C GLY A 727 -27.79 -5.45 -22.02
N GLU A 728 -26.99 -5.35 -23.07
CA GLU A 728 -26.55 -6.46 -23.90
C GLU A 728 -25.18 -6.22 -24.52
N ILE A 729 -24.50 -7.27 -24.95
CA ILE A 729 -23.19 -7.15 -25.62
C ILE A 729 -23.44 -6.64 -27.04
N VAL A 730 -22.91 -5.47 -27.36
CA VAL A 730 -23.06 -4.81 -28.66
C VAL A 730 -21.73 -4.30 -29.20
N GLU A 731 -21.65 -3.97 -30.48
CA GLU A 731 -20.54 -3.23 -31.04
C GLU A 731 -20.58 -1.78 -30.57
N ILE A 732 -19.43 -1.28 -30.10
CA ILE A 732 -19.26 0.10 -29.64
C ILE A 732 -19.15 1.04 -30.84
N LYS A 733 -19.87 2.14 -30.79
CA LYS A 733 -19.87 3.21 -31.79
C LYS A 733 -19.05 4.41 -31.30
N GLU A 734 -18.65 5.27 -32.21
CA GLU A 734 -17.80 6.44 -31.94
C GLU A 734 -18.35 7.38 -30.84
N ASN A 735 -19.67 7.54 -30.74
CA ASN A 735 -20.34 8.41 -29.78
C ASN A 735 -20.84 7.71 -28.52
N ASP A 736 -20.56 6.40 -28.38
CA ASP A 736 -20.94 5.67 -27.17
C ASP A 736 -20.10 6.12 -25.97
N PRO A 737 -20.65 6.06 -24.76
CA PRO A 737 -19.91 6.43 -23.55
C PRO A 737 -18.71 5.52 -23.35
N THR A 738 -17.65 6.07 -22.76
CA THR A 738 -16.42 5.32 -22.46
C THR A 738 -15.81 5.74 -21.13
N LEU A 739 -14.89 4.93 -20.65
CA LEU A 739 -13.98 5.26 -19.56
C LEU A 739 -12.58 5.47 -20.11
N THR A 740 -11.91 6.52 -19.64
CA THR A 740 -10.58 6.92 -20.12
C THR A 740 -9.72 7.42 -18.95
N PHE A 741 -8.52 7.92 -19.24
CA PHE A 741 -7.57 8.42 -18.24
C PHE A 741 -8.17 9.49 -17.34
N ASN A 742 -7.83 9.42 -16.05
CA ASN A 742 -8.10 10.48 -15.09
C ASN A 742 -7.54 11.81 -15.61
N THR A 743 -8.25 12.90 -15.42
CA THR A 743 -7.83 14.24 -15.87
C THR A 743 -6.46 14.64 -15.29
N ILE A 744 -6.18 14.21 -14.06
CA ILE A 744 -4.89 14.47 -13.40
C ILE A 744 -3.70 13.66 -14.01
N GLY A 745 -3.95 12.74 -14.93
CA GLY A 745 -2.92 11.99 -15.65
C GLY A 745 -2.14 10.95 -14.79
N ARG A 746 -2.70 10.51 -13.66
CA ARG A 746 -2.09 9.49 -12.80
C ARG A 746 -3.12 8.61 -12.13
N HIS A 747 -2.63 7.50 -11.57
CA HIS A 747 -3.42 6.68 -10.66
C HIS A 747 -3.83 7.47 -9.40
N ILE A 748 -5.04 7.26 -8.92
CA ILE A 748 -5.56 7.82 -7.68
C ILE A 748 -6.14 6.70 -6.82
N SER A 749 -5.68 6.61 -5.57
CA SER A 749 -6.28 5.85 -4.49
C SER A 749 -6.74 6.81 -3.39
N HIS A 750 -8.04 6.86 -3.13
CA HIS A 750 -8.66 7.83 -2.23
C HIS A 750 -10.03 7.32 -1.74
N MET A 751 -10.61 7.95 -0.73
CA MET A 751 -12.02 7.72 -0.37
C MET A 751 -12.88 8.75 -1.08
N ALA A 752 -13.59 8.34 -2.12
CA ALA A 752 -14.51 9.20 -2.85
C ALA A 752 -15.84 9.34 -2.11
N TYR A 753 -16.39 10.54 -2.05
CA TYR A 753 -17.75 10.77 -1.59
C TYR A 753 -18.70 10.63 -2.77
N THR A 754 -19.65 9.69 -2.66
CA THR A 754 -20.60 9.40 -3.73
C THR A 754 -22.02 9.39 -3.21
N ARG A 755 -22.98 9.88 -4.00
CA ARG A 755 -24.40 9.75 -3.70
C ARG A 755 -25.07 8.75 -4.62
N VAL A 756 -26.11 8.09 -4.13
CA VAL A 756 -27.03 7.32 -4.94
C VAL A 756 -27.92 8.29 -5.70
N THR A 757 -27.75 8.40 -7.02
CA THR A 757 -28.53 9.31 -7.86
C THR A 757 -29.85 8.67 -8.30
N SER A 758 -29.84 7.35 -8.56
CA SER A 758 -30.99 6.59 -9.01
C SER A 758 -31.19 5.32 -8.20
N THR A 759 -32.42 5.09 -7.76
CA THR A 759 -32.86 3.83 -7.12
C THR A 759 -33.56 2.87 -8.09
N LYS A 760 -33.49 3.12 -9.40
CA LYS A 760 -34.06 2.25 -10.43
C LYS A 760 -33.50 0.83 -10.38
N SER A 761 -32.21 0.72 -10.14
CA SER A 761 -31.50 -0.56 -10.14
C SER A 761 -31.86 -1.42 -8.92
N PRO A 762 -32.08 -2.74 -9.09
CA PRO A 762 -32.25 -3.66 -7.96
C PRO A 762 -31.01 -3.73 -7.05
N TRP A 763 -29.83 -3.35 -7.54
CA TRP A 763 -28.60 -3.22 -6.74
C TRP A 763 -28.69 -2.17 -5.64
N PHE A 764 -29.64 -1.22 -5.73
CA PHE A 764 -29.89 -0.17 -4.73
C PHE A 764 -31.20 -0.35 -3.96
N SER A 765 -31.73 -1.57 -3.89
CA SER A 765 -33.01 -1.85 -3.24
C SER A 765 -33.00 -1.56 -1.72
N SER A 766 -31.83 -1.52 -1.08
CA SER A 766 -31.66 -1.30 0.37
C SER A 766 -31.26 0.11 0.76
N VAL A 767 -31.08 1.03 -0.20
CA VAL A 767 -30.69 2.43 0.03
C VAL A 767 -31.66 3.39 -0.66
N ASN A 768 -31.55 4.69 -0.38
CA ASN A 768 -32.42 5.72 -0.95
C ASN A 768 -31.66 6.62 -1.90
N ALA A 769 -32.37 7.22 -2.84
CA ALA A 769 -31.81 8.29 -3.67
C ALA A 769 -31.43 9.48 -2.78
N GLY A 770 -30.24 9.99 -2.96
CA GLY A 770 -29.65 11.05 -2.14
C GLY A 770 -28.77 10.56 -0.99
N ASP A 771 -28.80 9.28 -0.63
CA ASP A 771 -27.89 8.73 0.39
C ASP A 771 -26.43 8.89 -0.07
N VAL A 772 -25.55 9.36 0.85
CA VAL A 772 -24.13 9.63 0.59
C VAL A 772 -23.24 8.61 1.30
N PHE A 773 -22.23 8.14 0.59
CA PHE A 773 -21.29 7.14 1.07
C PHE A 773 -19.85 7.57 0.78
N ALA A 774 -18.91 7.16 1.64
CA ALA A 774 -17.48 7.22 1.37
C ALA A 774 -17.02 5.86 0.84
N VAL A 775 -16.59 5.81 -0.42
CA VAL A 775 -16.23 4.56 -1.11
C VAL A 775 -14.79 4.63 -1.57
N PRO A 776 -13.97 3.59 -1.34
CA PRO A 776 -12.60 3.56 -1.87
C PRO A 776 -12.60 3.58 -3.41
N VAL A 777 -11.73 4.38 -3.99
CA VAL A 777 -11.39 4.34 -5.42
C VAL A 777 -9.91 4.07 -5.60
N SER A 778 -9.55 3.36 -6.67
CA SER A 778 -8.16 3.03 -7.01
C SER A 778 -8.06 2.76 -8.51
N HIS A 779 -7.73 3.79 -9.29
CA HIS A 779 -7.71 3.70 -10.75
C HIS A 779 -6.88 4.79 -11.42
N GLY A 780 -6.29 4.47 -12.58
CA GLY A 780 -5.69 5.43 -13.52
C GLY A 780 -6.64 5.83 -14.64
N GLU A 781 -7.61 4.96 -14.99
CA GLU A 781 -8.62 5.15 -16.03
C GLU A 781 -10.04 5.00 -15.44
N GLY A 782 -10.54 6.04 -14.83
CA GLY A 782 -11.89 6.05 -14.24
C GLY A 782 -12.81 7.15 -14.76
N ARG A 783 -12.31 7.98 -15.67
CA ARG A 783 -13.01 9.15 -16.19
C ARG A 783 -14.11 8.75 -17.17
N PHE A 784 -15.35 8.93 -16.76
CA PHE A 784 -16.52 8.75 -17.63
C PHE A 784 -16.64 9.92 -18.62
N VAL A 785 -16.72 9.58 -19.91
CA VAL A 785 -16.86 10.53 -21.02
C VAL A 785 -18.05 10.10 -21.90
N ALA A 786 -18.91 11.04 -22.20
CA ALA A 786 -20.05 10.85 -23.07
C ALA A 786 -20.47 12.20 -23.70
N THR A 787 -21.22 12.15 -24.80
CA THR A 787 -21.82 13.34 -25.40
C THR A 787 -22.94 13.90 -24.49
N ASP A 788 -23.22 15.19 -24.58
CA ASP A 788 -24.31 15.82 -23.81
C ASP A 788 -25.67 15.16 -24.07
N GLU A 789 -25.92 14.72 -25.32
CA GLU A 789 -27.12 13.98 -25.68
C GLU A 789 -27.22 12.64 -24.94
N THR A 790 -26.12 11.91 -24.89
CA THR A 790 -26.03 10.63 -24.16
C THR A 790 -26.23 10.84 -22.67
N VAL A 791 -25.55 11.83 -22.07
CA VAL A 791 -25.72 12.16 -20.65
C VAL A 791 -27.17 12.49 -20.32
N LYS A 792 -27.82 13.33 -21.13
CA LYS A 792 -29.23 13.69 -20.97
C LYS A 792 -30.13 12.46 -21.01
N LYS A 793 -29.94 11.56 -21.97
CA LYS A 793 -30.70 10.29 -22.05
C LYS A 793 -30.50 9.40 -20.81
N LEU A 794 -29.25 9.29 -20.34
CA LEU A 794 -28.94 8.50 -19.13
C LEU A 794 -29.65 9.06 -17.90
N ILE A 795 -29.69 10.38 -17.74
CA ILE A 795 -30.40 11.07 -16.65
C ILE A 795 -31.90 10.83 -16.75
N GLU A 796 -32.50 11.12 -17.91
CA GLU A 796 -33.95 10.96 -18.15
C GLU A 796 -34.42 9.52 -17.92
N ASN A 797 -33.60 8.55 -18.29
CA ASN A 797 -33.91 7.14 -18.12
C ASN A 797 -33.61 6.60 -16.71
N GLY A 798 -33.08 7.41 -15.80
CA GLY A 798 -32.64 6.97 -14.46
C GLY A 798 -31.48 6.00 -14.48
N GLN A 799 -30.61 6.05 -15.51
CA GLN A 799 -29.46 5.18 -15.70
C GLN A 799 -28.18 5.73 -15.04
N VAL A 800 -28.14 7.00 -14.61
CA VAL A 800 -27.08 7.53 -13.76
C VAL A 800 -27.27 6.97 -12.36
N ALA A 801 -26.47 6.00 -12.00
CA ALA A 801 -26.59 5.24 -10.77
C ALA A 801 -26.06 6.04 -9.56
N THR A 802 -24.84 6.54 -9.69
CA THR A 802 -24.11 7.24 -8.63
C THR A 802 -23.32 8.42 -9.19
N GLN A 803 -23.14 9.45 -8.36
CA GLN A 803 -22.34 10.64 -8.69
C GLN A 803 -21.35 10.98 -7.58
N TYR A 804 -20.18 11.51 -7.94
CA TYR A 804 -19.24 12.14 -7.01
C TYR A 804 -19.86 13.42 -6.42
N VAL A 805 -19.70 13.61 -5.12
CA VAL A 805 -20.31 14.73 -4.39
C VAL A 805 -19.31 15.44 -3.48
N ASP A 806 -19.61 16.73 -3.21
CA ASP A 806 -18.93 17.50 -2.17
C ASP A 806 -19.33 17.04 -0.75
N LEU A 807 -18.78 17.68 0.28
CA LEU A 807 -19.09 17.37 1.68
C LEU A 807 -20.53 17.65 2.09
N ASN A 808 -21.31 18.38 1.27
CA ASN A 808 -22.72 18.66 1.47
C ASN A 808 -23.64 17.69 0.70
N GLY A 809 -23.05 16.74 -0.04
CA GLY A 809 -23.80 15.78 -0.86
C GLY A 809 -24.24 16.30 -2.24
N ASN A 810 -23.71 17.46 -2.67
CA ASN A 810 -24.00 18.01 -3.98
C ASN A 810 -23.00 17.48 -5.02
N PRO A 811 -23.46 17.10 -6.24
CA PRO A 811 -22.54 16.73 -7.31
C PRO A 811 -21.54 17.86 -7.58
N SER A 812 -20.29 17.48 -7.74
CA SER A 812 -19.20 18.43 -7.91
C SER A 812 -18.30 18.07 -9.09
N GLN A 813 -17.85 19.08 -9.83
CA GLN A 813 -16.79 18.97 -10.85
C GLN A 813 -15.40 19.27 -10.29
N ASP A 814 -15.32 19.75 -9.04
CA ASP A 814 -14.03 19.99 -8.40
C ASP A 814 -13.24 18.68 -8.30
N ILE A 815 -11.99 18.70 -8.78
CA ILE A 815 -11.12 17.54 -8.81
C ILE A 815 -10.88 16.93 -7.41
N GLN A 816 -11.04 17.71 -6.36
CA GLN A 816 -10.97 17.23 -4.98
C GLN A 816 -12.05 16.19 -4.68
N PHE A 817 -13.21 16.27 -5.33
CA PHE A 817 -14.35 15.37 -5.12
C PHE A 817 -14.57 14.47 -6.34
N ASN A 818 -14.51 15.02 -7.54
CA ASN A 818 -14.60 14.28 -8.79
C ASN A 818 -13.20 13.88 -9.26
N LEU A 819 -12.63 12.93 -8.55
CA LEU A 819 -11.21 12.57 -8.58
C LEU A 819 -10.65 12.20 -9.96
N ASN A 820 -11.51 11.80 -10.91
CA ASN A 820 -11.11 11.43 -12.27
C ASN A 820 -11.54 12.44 -13.35
N GLY A 821 -12.37 13.43 -13.00
CA GLY A 821 -12.87 14.43 -13.93
C GLY A 821 -14.03 13.94 -14.82
N SER A 822 -14.82 12.98 -14.35
CA SER A 822 -15.99 12.43 -15.06
C SER A 822 -17.02 13.51 -15.39
N VAL A 823 -17.59 13.47 -16.61
CA VAL A 823 -18.65 14.39 -17.00
C VAL A 823 -19.86 14.25 -16.07
N CYS A 824 -20.48 15.38 -15.69
CA CYS A 824 -21.58 15.43 -14.73
C CYS A 824 -21.32 14.68 -13.41
N ALA A 825 -20.07 14.58 -13.00
CA ALA A 825 -19.65 13.85 -11.81
C ALA A 825 -20.14 12.37 -11.78
N ILE A 826 -20.42 11.77 -12.94
CA ILE A 826 -20.93 10.39 -13.02
C ILE A 826 -19.86 9.41 -12.54
N GLU A 827 -20.18 8.64 -11.50
CA GLU A 827 -19.31 7.59 -10.94
C GLU A 827 -19.72 6.20 -11.42
N GLY A 828 -21.03 5.99 -11.65
CA GLY A 828 -21.57 4.72 -12.12
C GLY A 828 -22.84 4.86 -12.93
N ILE A 829 -23.06 3.91 -13.84
CA ILE A 829 -24.25 3.84 -14.71
C ILE A 829 -24.84 2.43 -14.76
N THR A 830 -26.13 2.34 -15.16
CA THR A 830 -26.81 1.06 -15.33
C THR A 830 -27.28 0.80 -16.76
N SER A 831 -27.69 -0.45 -17.01
CA SER A 831 -28.55 -0.80 -18.15
C SER A 831 -29.93 -0.12 -18.05
N PRO A 832 -30.73 -0.08 -19.15
CA PRO A 832 -32.06 0.57 -19.15
C PRO A 832 -33.03 0.00 -18.12
N ASP A 833 -32.92 -1.27 -17.79
CA ASP A 833 -33.68 -1.98 -16.77
C ASP A 833 -33.05 -1.97 -15.37
N GLY A 834 -31.83 -1.46 -15.25
CA GLY A 834 -31.08 -1.36 -14.00
C GLY A 834 -30.40 -2.65 -13.52
N ARG A 835 -30.51 -3.77 -14.24
CA ARG A 835 -29.99 -5.08 -13.83
C ARG A 835 -28.47 -5.21 -14.01
N VAL A 836 -27.90 -4.50 -14.95
CA VAL A 836 -26.45 -4.37 -15.10
C VAL A 836 -26.01 -3.06 -14.46
N LEU A 837 -25.04 -3.11 -13.55
CA LEU A 837 -24.47 -1.95 -12.88
C LEU A 837 -22.96 -1.93 -13.11
N GLY A 838 -22.44 -0.80 -13.58
CA GLY A 838 -21.02 -0.50 -13.63
C GLY A 838 -20.69 0.72 -12.79
N LYS A 839 -19.65 0.64 -11.97
CA LYS A 839 -19.18 1.76 -11.11
C LYS A 839 -17.69 1.68 -10.83
N MET A 840 -17.06 2.85 -10.57
CA MET A 840 -15.62 2.91 -10.30
C MET A 840 -15.26 2.63 -8.85
N GLY A 841 -16.10 2.99 -7.91
CA GLY A 841 -15.84 2.81 -6.48
C GLY A 841 -15.96 1.36 -6.01
N HIS A 842 -15.01 0.96 -5.18
CA HIS A 842 -14.86 -0.40 -4.65
C HIS A 842 -15.76 -0.68 -3.45
N CYS A 843 -17.04 -0.91 -3.69
CA CYS A 843 -18.03 -1.21 -2.63
C CYS A 843 -17.82 -2.57 -1.95
N GLU A 844 -17.04 -3.47 -2.54
CA GLU A 844 -16.65 -4.74 -1.95
C GLU A 844 -15.66 -4.58 -0.80
N ARG A 845 -14.95 -3.44 -0.75
CA ARG A 845 -13.95 -3.14 0.28
C ARG A 845 -14.62 -2.53 1.50
N LYS A 846 -15.40 -3.33 2.20
CA LYS A 846 -16.20 -2.93 3.37
C LYS A 846 -15.99 -3.86 4.56
N GLY A 847 -16.20 -3.35 5.77
CA GLY A 847 -16.09 -4.11 7.01
C GLY A 847 -16.14 -3.21 8.25
N ALA A 848 -16.32 -3.83 9.41
CA ALA A 848 -16.33 -3.08 10.67
C ALA A 848 -14.96 -2.44 10.95
N ASN A 849 -14.95 -1.19 11.40
CA ASN A 849 -13.75 -0.43 11.76
C ASN A 849 -12.75 -0.24 10.60
N LEU A 850 -13.18 -0.30 9.34
CA LEU A 850 -12.35 0.06 8.20
C LEU A 850 -12.51 1.55 7.88
N TYR A 851 -11.40 2.16 7.45
CA TYR A 851 -11.37 3.58 7.04
C TYR A 851 -11.95 4.52 8.10
N ALA A 852 -11.65 4.20 9.37
CA ALA A 852 -12.27 4.86 10.53
C ALA A 852 -11.98 6.37 10.63
N ASN A 853 -10.91 6.82 9.99
CA ASN A 853 -10.48 8.21 9.94
C ASN A 853 -11.11 9.03 8.79
N VAL A 854 -12.04 8.46 8.02
CA VAL A 854 -12.80 9.19 6.99
C VAL A 854 -14.29 9.15 7.35
N PRO A 855 -15.01 10.28 7.31
CA PRO A 855 -16.43 10.32 7.67
C PRO A 855 -17.34 9.62 6.65
N PHE A 856 -18.63 9.61 6.89
CA PHE A 856 -19.72 8.99 6.13
C PHE A 856 -19.75 7.44 6.21
N GLU A 857 -20.91 6.90 5.89
CA GLU A 857 -21.16 5.47 5.76
C GLU A 857 -20.35 4.88 4.58
N LYS A 858 -19.88 3.64 4.72
CA LYS A 858 -19.07 2.95 3.69
C LYS A 858 -19.82 1.84 2.96
N ASP A 859 -20.93 1.36 3.54
CA ASP A 859 -21.65 0.20 3.01
C ASP A 859 -22.91 0.62 2.24
N MET A 860 -22.82 0.66 0.92
CA MET A 860 -23.94 0.91 0.03
C MET A 860 -24.92 -0.29 -0.08
N GLN A 861 -24.67 -1.40 0.61
CA GLN A 861 -25.48 -2.63 0.61
C GLN A 861 -25.79 -3.20 -0.78
N ILE A 862 -24.89 -2.98 -1.72
CA ILE A 862 -25.05 -3.45 -3.13
C ILE A 862 -25.11 -4.97 -3.20
N PHE A 863 -24.24 -5.66 -2.49
CA PHE A 863 -24.15 -7.12 -2.51
C PHE A 863 -25.37 -7.77 -1.87
N GLU A 864 -25.82 -7.24 -0.74
CA GLU A 864 -27.03 -7.64 -0.04
C GLU A 864 -28.28 -7.41 -0.91
N SER A 865 -28.34 -6.27 -1.59
CA SER A 865 -29.44 -5.92 -2.51
C SER A 865 -29.51 -6.89 -3.70
N GLY A 866 -28.35 -7.18 -4.34
CA GLY A 866 -28.26 -8.10 -5.46
C GLY A 866 -28.66 -9.53 -5.09
N VAL A 867 -28.26 -10.01 -3.91
CA VAL A 867 -28.63 -11.33 -3.41
C VAL A 867 -30.14 -11.36 -3.04
N LYS A 868 -30.65 -10.30 -2.43
CA LYS A 868 -32.07 -10.18 -2.06
C LYS A 868 -33.00 -10.21 -3.28
N TYR A 869 -32.55 -9.70 -4.42
CA TYR A 869 -33.34 -9.69 -5.66
C TYR A 869 -33.84 -11.10 -6.04
N PHE A 870 -33.09 -12.16 -5.78
CA PHE A 870 -33.43 -13.54 -6.08
C PHE A 870 -34.18 -14.25 -4.94
N LYS A 871 -34.28 -13.68 -3.76
CA LYS A 871 -35.02 -14.25 -2.62
C LYS A 871 -36.47 -13.73 -2.59
#